data_fcdcf1318da8ce80ac842de354f4d13b
#
_entry.id   fcdcf1318da8ce80ac842de354f4d13b
#
_cell.length_a   1.000
_cell.length_b   1.000
_cell.length_c   1.000
_cell.angle_alpha   90.00
_cell.angle_beta   90.00
_cell.angle_gamma   90.00
#
_symmetry.space_group_name_H-M   'P 1'
#
loop_
_entity.id
_entity.type
_entity.pdbx_description
1 polymer ?
#
loop_
_entity_poly.entity_id
_entity_poly.type
_entity_poly.pdbx_seq_one_letter_code
_entity_poly.pdbx_strand_id
1 'polypeptide(L)'
;MASVSSLMVARFMRLARRSGEGWQGGLVRMPMWVDDAAGNPRRPWGGVWVSLESGMVNVKLEVEADSPLALESLMELGLKFTHSRPARLEVADEAMGRELVEALGDPELAVTVLPSLPAVSAMLERMAADLPDGPLPPDALTVRGVTVERVRAFADAAREFYAAAPWRHLSDEDLVHVESPIVPRGLQHLTVLGGAGQTFGLGFFPTAKDFERLLADPDPATLLRRDGRWSVLYGPAWETPFGDLDLWEACGLPLAGESAYPTAIWFGPDGRLRRPDATMLAQLEGILRALARTSEDEMDGGRWSHEVPTADGPRVVTLALPDLLLPLDAPPARRGPGLPDRRVLERVLLEAQRFVAGADFAGEAELAAAFQRRFSGSADQIPSTAATPLEQAQDLAYQAVEARGRRRIVMARKALELSPDCADAYGILAEAATDAERACEIYAQAVAAAERALGPEVFAERAGEFWGDITTRPYMRARFGLAQTLSDLGRRAEAIEHYRELLRLNPGDNQGVRDPCLILLLQEGRDGEAGELLERYGDDSKALWQYGRALWTYRRDGDSRIARERLRAALRSNRRVPPYLTADREWDGPLPDSYAMGSEEEAAICAAELEDVWRMTEGAERWLRANAPRPKSKKHRRT
;
A
#
# COMPACT_ATOMS: atom_id res chain seq x y z
N MET A 1 40.47 13.05 -14.27
CA MET A 1 40.52 14.47 -13.85
C MET A 1 40.31 15.33 -15.08
N ALA A 2 39.13 15.91 -15.25
CA ALA A 2 38.90 16.92 -16.27
C ALA A 2 39.68 18.18 -15.84
N SER A 3 40.73 18.57 -16.59
CA SER A 3 41.54 19.73 -16.27
C SER A 3 40.74 20.99 -16.60
N VAL A 4 40.50 21.82 -15.58
CA VAL A 4 40.00 23.20 -15.79
C VAL A 4 40.84 23.87 -16.85
N SER A 5 40.21 24.47 -17.85
CA SER A 5 40.90 25.07 -18.98
C SER A 5 41.84 26.20 -18.50
N SER A 6 43.15 26.06 -18.71
CA SER A 6 44.15 27.08 -18.39
C SER A 6 43.81 28.44 -19.01
N LEU A 7 43.09 28.44 -20.14
CA LEU A 7 42.59 29.65 -20.78
C LEU A 7 41.53 30.36 -19.95
N MET A 8 40.63 29.61 -19.24
CA MET A 8 39.60 30.19 -18.38
C MET A 8 40.21 30.84 -17.14
N VAL A 9 41.19 30.17 -16.51
CA VAL A 9 41.98 30.75 -15.41
C VAL A 9 42.67 32.04 -15.86
N ALA A 10 43.36 32.02 -16.99
CA ALA A 10 44.07 33.21 -17.51
C ALA A 10 43.11 34.36 -17.82
N ARG A 11 41.91 34.10 -18.31
CA ARG A 11 40.87 35.12 -18.53
C ARG A 11 40.33 35.67 -17.22
N PHE A 12 40.07 34.84 -16.25
CA PHE A 12 39.58 35.25 -14.93
C PHE A 12 40.62 36.10 -14.21
N MET A 13 41.91 35.73 -14.23
CA MET A 13 43.01 36.45 -13.60
C MET A 13 43.27 37.85 -14.21
N ARG A 14 42.82 38.12 -15.44
CA ARG A 14 42.87 39.46 -16.07
C ARG A 14 41.79 40.41 -15.56
N LEU A 15 40.75 39.90 -14.85
CA LEU A 15 39.74 40.76 -14.29
C LEU A 15 40.32 41.63 -13.17
N ALA A 16 39.78 42.85 -13.01
CA ALA A 16 40.15 43.73 -11.92
C ALA A 16 39.76 43.14 -10.56
N ARG A 17 40.71 43.12 -9.60
CA ARG A 17 40.39 42.78 -8.22
C ARG A 17 39.68 43.97 -7.56
N ARG A 18 38.52 43.74 -6.97
CA ARG A 18 37.81 44.75 -6.18
C ARG A 18 38.18 44.63 -4.71
N SER A 19 38.77 45.67 -4.14
CA SER A 19 39.34 45.70 -2.78
C SER A 19 38.28 45.65 -1.70
N GLY A 20 37.17 45.39 -1.77
CA GLY A 20 36.13 45.17 -0.75
C GLY A 20 35.31 43.92 -0.99
N GLU A 21 35.42 43.36 -2.19
CA GLU A 21 34.55 42.29 -2.62
C GLU A 21 34.97 40.94 -2.03
N GLY A 22 34.06 40.33 -1.25
CA GLY A 22 34.17 38.99 -0.76
C GLY A 22 33.16 38.08 -1.44
N TRP A 23 33.56 36.86 -1.74
CA TRP A 23 32.63 35.84 -2.23
C TRP A 23 32.57 34.69 -1.26
N GLN A 24 31.36 34.22 -1.05
CA GLN A 24 31.09 33.08 -0.16
C GLN A 24 30.60 31.90 -0.96
N GLY A 25 31.21 30.71 -0.76
CA GLY A 25 30.82 29.55 -1.55
C GLY A 25 31.70 28.34 -1.40
N GLY A 26 31.51 27.41 -2.33
CA GLY A 26 32.24 26.14 -2.41
C GLY A 26 31.39 25.03 -3.04
N LEU A 27 31.73 23.80 -2.70
CA LEU A 27 30.91 22.61 -3.05
C LEU A 27 29.81 22.42 -2.03
N VAL A 28 28.56 22.28 -2.48
CA VAL A 28 27.38 22.13 -1.64
C VAL A 28 26.47 21.07 -2.20
N ARG A 29 25.89 20.25 -1.36
CA ARG A 29 24.77 19.38 -1.76
C ARG A 29 23.55 20.25 -2.05
N MET A 30 22.96 20.09 -3.23
CA MET A 30 21.84 20.93 -3.63
C MET A 30 20.52 20.41 -3.04
N PRO A 31 19.58 21.31 -2.68
CA PRO A 31 18.25 20.93 -2.21
C PRO A 31 17.30 20.64 -3.39
N MET A 32 17.68 19.70 -4.26
CA MET A 32 16.90 19.29 -5.42
C MET A 32 17.31 17.88 -5.87
N TRP A 33 16.44 17.26 -6.65
CA TRP A 33 16.71 15.99 -7.30
C TRP A 33 16.87 16.19 -8.80
N VAL A 34 17.73 15.40 -9.42
CA VAL A 34 17.93 15.32 -10.87
C VAL A 34 18.02 13.85 -11.26
N ASP A 35 17.46 13.49 -12.41
CA ASP A 35 17.57 12.12 -12.89
C ASP A 35 18.95 11.89 -13.50
N ASP A 36 19.58 10.75 -13.18
CA ASP A 36 20.77 10.29 -13.86
C ASP A 36 20.42 9.75 -15.27
N ALA A 37 21.44 9.35 -16.03
CA ALA A 37 21.26 8.84 -17.39
C ALA A 37 20.38 7.57 -17.47
N ALA A 38 20.16 6.87 -16.36
CA ALA A 38 19.30 5.71 -16.25
C ALA A 38 17.88 6.04 -15.73
N GLY A 39 17.60 7.33 -15.45
CA GLY A 39 16.33 7.80 -14.91
C GLY A 39 16.19 7.64 -13.39
N ASN A 40 17.29 7.39 -12.67
CA ASN A 40 17.23 7.32 -11.21
C ASN A 40 17.43 8.70 -10.59
N PRO A 41 16.64 9.07 -9.57
CA PRO A 41 16.81 10.35 -8.88
C PRO A 41 18.13 10.38 -8.12
N ARG A 42 18.92 11.44 -8.38
CA ARG A 42 20.20 11.72 -7.72
C ARG A 42 20.18 13.13 -7.17
N ARG A 43 20.78 13.31 -6.00
CA ARG A 43 20.98 14.64 -5.41
C ARG A 43 22.30 15.20 -5.91
N PRO A 44 22.30 16.28 -6.74
CA PRO A 44 23.54 16.80 -7.34
C PRO A 44 24.36 17.59 -6.34
N TRP A 45 25.65 17.74 -6.67
CA TRP A 45 26.51 18.74 -6.08
C TRP A 45 26.42 20.04 -6.87
N GLY A 46 26.51 21.17 -6.16
CA GLY A 46 26.62 22.49 -6.74
C GLY A 46 27.97 23.12 -6.40
N GLY A 47 28.66 23.58 -7.41
CA GLY A 47 29.67 24.63 -7.22
C GLY A 47 28.95 25.96 -7.08
N VAL A 48 28.80 26.47 -5.85
CA VAL A 48 27.98 27.64 -5.53
C VAL A 48 28.85 28.78 -5.05
N TRP A 49 28.68 29.97 -5.66
CA TRP A 49 29.34 31.19 -5.22
C TRP A 49 28.37 32.36 -5.20
N VAL A 50 28.45 33.13 -4.13
CA VAL A 50 27.62 34.33 -3.88
C VAL A 50 28.56 35.51 -3.66
N SER A 51 28.41 36.58 -4.45
CA SER A 51 29.06 37.85 -4.19
C SER A 51 28.38 38.56 -3.03
N LEU A 52 29.11 38.89 -1.98
CA LEU A 52 28.61 39.52 -0.78
C LEU A 52 28.22 41.00 -0.97
N GLU A 53 28.79 41.67 -1.95
CA GLU A 53 28.45 43.06 -2.28
C GLU A 53 27.25 43.14 -3.23
N SER A 54 27.29 42.40 -4.34
CA SER A 54 26.25 42.51 -5.37
C SER A 54 25.07 41.57 -5.16
N GLY A 55 25.20 40.53 -4.33
CA GLY A 55 24.21 39.47 -4.17
C GLY A 55 24.10 38.55 -5.40
N MET A 56 24.97 38.70 -6.39
CA MET A 56 24.99 37.85 -7.58
C MET A 56 25.43 36.45 -7.20
N VAL A 57 24.74 35.46 -7.79
CA VAL A 57 24.97 34.05 -7.54
C VAL A 57 25.30 33.32 -8.82
N ASN A 58 26.25 32.39 -8.76
CA ASN A 58 26.47 31.38 -9.80
C ASN A 58 26.39 29.99 -9.19
N VAL A 59 25.70 29.10 -9.88
CA VAL A 59 25.55 27.69 -9.51
C VAL A 59 25.87 26.84 -10.73
N LYS A 60 26.79 25.90 -10.58
CA LYS A 60 27.05 24.86 -11.57
C LYS A 60 26.78 23.51 -10.95
N LEU A 61 26.05 22.65 -11.64
CA LEU A 61 25.58 21.37 -11.10
C LEU A 61 26.28 20.20 -11.77
N GLU A 62 26.64 19.20 -10.95
CA GLU A 62 27.13 17.89 -11.39
C GLU A 62 26.64 16.81 -10.43
N VAL A 63 26.49 15.58 -10.92
CA VAL A 63 26.05 14.45 -10.09
C VAL A 63 27.15 14.03 -9.11
N GLU A 64 28.40 14.11 -9.52
CA GLU A 64 29.57 13.79 -8.71
C GLU A 64 30.30 15.03 -8.24
N ALA A 65 30.78 15.02 -6.98
CA ALA A 65 31.57 16.12 -6.45
C ALA A 65 33.01 16.06 -6.95
N ASP A 66 33.47 17.12 -7.57
CA ASP A 66 34.89 17.33 -7.79
C ASP A 66 35.31 18.78 -7.50
N SER A 67 36.57 18.98 -7.11
CA SER A 67 37.12 20.33 -6.85
C SER A 67 37.05 21.27 -8.07
N PRO A 68 37.20 20.80 -9.32
CA PRO A 68 36.99 21.60 -10.52
C PRO A 68 35.62 22.29 -10.57
N LEU A 69 34.56 21.68 -10.10
CA LEU A 69 33.20 22.24 -10.12
C LEU A 69 33.11 23.58 -9.36
N ALA A 70 33.68 23.64 -8.15
CA ALA A 70 33.70 24.87 -7.35
C ALA A 70 34.54 25.97 -8.03
N LEU A 71 35.71 25.61 -8.59
CA LEU A 71 36.58 26.52 -9.30
C LEU A 71 35.96 27.07 -10.60
N GLU A 72 35.32 26.20 -11.37
CA GLU A 72 34.64 26.62 -12.60
C GLU A 72 33.46 27.57 -12.29
N SER A 73 32.65 27.26 -11.29
CA SER A 73 31.57 28.14 -10.87
C SER A 73 32.05 29.47 -10.35
N LEU A 74 33.14 29.49 -9.60
CA LEU A 74 33.81 30.73 -9.13
C LEU A 74 34.24 31.63 -10.32
N MET A 75 34.96 31.05 -11.28
CA MET A 75 35.39 31.79 -12.44
C MET A 75 34.24 32.28 -13.31
N GLU A 76 33.18 31.49 -13.44
CA GLU A 76 31.99 31.89 -14.17
C GLU A 76 31.28 33.08 -13.50
N LEU A 77 31.17 33.11 -12.16
CA LEU A 77 30.65 34.27 -11.45
C LEU A 77 31.41 35.55 -11.83
N GLY A 78 32.74 35.48 -11.85
CA GLY A 78 33.57 36.61 -12.24
C GLY A 78 33.44 37.00 -13.70
N LEU A 79 33.52 36.02 -14.60
CA LEU A 79 33.58 36.28 -16.05
C LEU A 79 32.22 36.69 -16.64
N LYS A 80 31.15 36.14 -16.12
CA LYS A 80 29.82 36.32 -16.74
C LYS A 80 28.96 37.37 -16.00
N PHE A 81 29.12 37.50 -14.68
CA PHE A 81 28.15 38.24 -13.85
C PHE A 81 28.75 39.47 -13.18
N THR A 82 29.83 39.35 -12.39
CA THR A 82 30.41 40.47 -11.65
C THR A 82 31.42 41.28 -12.44
N HIS A 83 31.99 40.73 -13.52
CA HIS A 83 33.09 41.27 -14.30
C HIS A 83 34.29 41.73 -13.46
N SER A 84 34.50 41.06 -12.33
CA SER A 84 35.56 41.31 -11.36
C SER A 84 36.00 40.02 -10.69
N ARG A 85 37.12 40.04 -9.98
CA ARG A 85 37.55 38.96 -9.09
C ARG A 85 37.51 39.43 -7.63
N PRO A 86 37.27 38.53 -6.69
CA PRO A 86 37.16 38.88 -5.26
C PRO A 86 38.54 39.18 -4.67
N ALA A 87 38.56 39.96 -3.60
CA ALA A 87 39.71 40.15 -2.73
C ALA A 87 39.82 39.06 -1.67
N ARG A 88 38.68 38.47 -1.27
CA ARG A 88 38.62 37.36 -0.31
C ARG A 88 37.60 36.32 -0.71
N LEU A 89 37.85 35.07 -0.30
CA LEU A 89 36.91 33.97 -0.35
C LEU A 89 36.54 33.54 1.07
N GLU A 90 35.26 33.28 1.30
CA GLU A 90 34.73 32.66 2.52
C GLU A 90 34.27 31.26 2.18
N VAL A 91 34.90 30.24 2.75
CA VAL A 91 34.63 28.81 2.49
C VAL A 91 34.36 28.07 3.79
N ALA A 92 33.69 26.91 3.70
CA ALA A 92 33.50 26.06 4.86
C ALA A 92 34.64 25.05 5.08
N ASP A 93 35.40 24.76 4.03
CA ASP A 93 36.48 23.78 4.05
C ASP A 93 37.84 24.43 3.71
N GLU A 94 38.79 24.23 4.62
CA GLU A 94 40.16 24.76 4.46
C GLU A 94 40.94 24.09 3.30
N ALA A 95 40.69 22.78 3.06
CA ALA A 95 41.37 22.07 1.97
C ALA A 95 40.94 22.64 0.61
N MET A 96 39.64 22.82 0.40
CA MET A 96 39.10 23.46 -0.79
C MET A 96 39.63 24.89 -0.97
N GLY A 97 39.66 25.65 0.11
CA GLY A 97 40.25 27.02 0.06
C GLY A 97 41.67 27.02 -0.45
N ARG A 98 42.53 26.13 0.00
CA ARG A 98 43.91 25.97 -0.47
C ARG A 98 44.01 25.55 -1.94
N GLU A 99 43.19 24.55 -2.33
CA GLU A 99 43.11 24.08 -3.73
C GLU A 99 42.72 25.20 -4.70
N LEU A 100 41.75 26.06 -4.32
CA LEU A 100 41.35 27.22 -5.13
C LEU A 100 42.46 28.24 -5.29
N VAL A 101 43.22 28.57 -4.23
CA VAL A 101 44.35 29.50 -4.28
C VAL A 101 45.46 28.95 -5.19
N GLU A 102 45.77 27.65 -5.06
CA GLU A 102 46.77 26.98 -5.89
C GLU A 102 46.36 26.95 -7.37
N ALA A 103 45.11 26.55 -7.64
CA ALA A 103 44.58 26.46 -9.01
C ALA A 103 44.50 27.83 -9.73
N LEU A 104 44.20 28.90 -8.97
CA LEU A 104 44.19 30.27 -9.53
C LEU A 104 45.58 30.87 -9.65
N GLY A 105 46.57 30.34 -8.92
CA GLY A 105 47.91 30.92 -8.84
C GLY A 105 47.92 32.34 -8.27
N ASP A 106 47.02 32.62 -7.30
CA ASP A 106 46.82 33.93 -6.70
C ASP A 106 47.15 33.93 -5.19
N PRO A 107 48.43 34.10 -4.80
CA PRO A 107 48.85 34.05 -3.40
C PRO A 107 48.34 35.23 -2.54
N GLU A 108 47.85 36.29 -3.18
CA GLU A 108 47.28 37.45 -2.49
C GLU A 108 45.76 37.32 -2.22
N LEU A 109 45.13 36.24 -2.70
CA LEU A 109 43.72 35.96 -2.45
C LEU A 109 43.53 35.50 -0.99
N ALA A 110 42.88 36.33 -0.21
CA ALA A 110 42.59 35.97 1.19
C ALA A 110 41.49 34.88 1.26
N VAL A 111 41.77 33.81 1.98
CA VAL A 111 40.76 32.77 2.25
C VAL A 111 40.42 32.78 3.74
N THR A 112 39.13 32.85 4.05
CA THR A 112 38.61 32.75 5.42
C THR A 112 37.77 31.51 5.52
N VAL A 113 38.06 30.63 6.48
CA VAL A 113 37.27 29.45 6.77
C VAL A 113 36.20 29.82 7.81
N LEU A 114 34.95 29.59 7.49
CA LEU A 114 33.82 29.87 8.36
C LEU A 114 33.08 28.56 8.70
N PRO A 115 32.56 28.41 9.95
CA PRO A 115 31.79 27.22 10.34
C PRO A 115 30.45 27.11 9.62
N SER A 116 29.98 28.19 9.01
CA SER A 116 28.77 28.23 8.18
C SER A 116 28.91 29.33 7.14
N LEU A 117 28.15 29.20 6.04
CA LEU A 117 28.15 30.13 4.92
C LEU A 117 26.76 30.79 4.79
N PRO A 118 26.44 31.87 5.55
CA PRO A 118 25.10 32.43 5.63
C PRO A 118 24.49 32.85 4.30
N ALA A 119 25.27 33.41 3.39
CA ALA A 119 24.77 33.83 2.07
C ALA A 119 24.40 32.62 1.19
N VAL A 120 25.20 31.56 1.25
CA VAL A 120 24.88 30.29 0.56
C VAL A 120 23.65 29.63 1.19
N SER A 121 23.58 29.56 2.53
CA SER A 121 22.42 28.98 3.23
C SER A 121 21.12 29.70 2.86
N ALA A 122 21.11 31.04 2.86
CA ALA A 122 19.94 31.82 2.48
C ALA A 122 19.54 31.63 1.00
N MET A 123 20.48 31.34 0.12
CA MET A 123 20.21 30.99 -1.28
C MET A 123 19.57 29.61 -1.38
N LEU A 124 20.14 28.59 -0.70
CA LEU A 124 19.61 27.22 -0.68
C LEU A 124 18.20 27.16 -0.07
N GLU A 125 17.94 27.89 1.02
CA GLU A 125 16.61 28.00 1.62
C GLU A 125 15.56 28.56 0.64
N ARG A 126 15.93 29.58 -0.14
CA ARG A 126 15.03 30.12 -1.17
C ARG A 126 14.77 29.11 -2.28
N MET A 127 15.81 28.39 -2.74
CA MET A 127 15.62 27.34 -3.74
C MET A 127 14.72 26.22 -3.22
N ALA A 128 14.88 25.81 -1.98
CA ALA A 128 14.06 24.77 -1.37
C ALA A 128 12.58 25.20 -1.20
N ALA A 129 12.33 26.51 -0.96
CA ALA A 129 10.99 27.07 -0.84
C ALA A 129 10.21 27.09 -2.18
N ASP A 130 10.93 27.13 -3.31
CA ASP A 130 10.37 27.19 -4.66
C ASP A 130 10.15 25.80 -5.28
N LEU A 131 10.35 24.69 -4.54
CA LEU A 131 10.14 23.34 -5.05
C LEU A 131 8.64 23.08 -5.31
N PRO A 132 8.29 22.41 -6.43
CA PRO A 132 6.89 22.23 -6.85
C PRO A 132 6.07 21.32 -5.93
N ASP A 133 6.69 20.43 -5.15
CA ASP A 133 6.02 19.45 -4.28
C ASP A 133 5.64 19.98 -2.89
N GLY A 134 5.76 21.27 -2.67
CA GLY A 134 5.44 21.93 -1.39
C GLY A 134 6.59 21.92 -0.38
N PRO A 135 6.39 22.49 0.81
CA PRO A 135 7.44 22.62 1.81
C PRO A 135 7.81 21.25 2.36
N LEU A 136 9.09 20.88 2.26
CA LEU A 136 9.65 19.75 2.97
C LEU A 136 9.55 19.97 4.50
N PRO A 137 9.40 18.90 5.29
CA PRO A 137 9.44 19.04 6.74
C PRO A 137 10.79 19.60 7.18
N PRO A 138 10.84 20.36 8.29
CA PRO A 138 12.10 20.85 8.83
C PRO A 138 13.01 19.69 9.24
N ASP A 139 14.33 19.88 9.15
CA ASP A 139 15.31 18.87 9.55
C ASP A 139 15.23 18.55 11.05
N ALA A 140 15.56 17.32 11.43
CA ALA A 140 15.43 16.85 12.81
C ALA A 140 16.23 17.70 13.82
N LEU A 141 17.45 18.12 13.44
CA LEU A 141 18.33 18.92 14.31
C LEU A 141 17.92 20.40 14.44
N THR A 142 16.96 20.89 13.65
CA THR A 142 16.41 22.25 13.81
C THR A 142 15.54 22.38 15.06
N VAL A 143 15.09 21.25 15.64
CA VAL A 143 14.31 21.24 16.86
C VAL A 143 15.21 21.37 18.08
N ARG A 144 14.96 22.43 18.88
CA ARG A 144 15.78 22.70 20.08
C ARG A 144 15.85 21.49 21.02
N GLY A 145 17.08 21.08 21.35
CA GLY A 145 17.35 20.00 22.29
C GLY A 145 17.42 18.61 21.65
N VAL A 146 17.16 18.49 20.34
CA VAL A 146 17.44 17.25 19.59
C VAL A 146 18.93 17.18 19.27
N THR A 147 19.56 16.05 19.58
CA THR A 147 20.98 15.77 19.32
C THR A 147 21.15 14.62 18.35
N VAL A 148 22.34 14.49 17.77
CA VAL A 148 22.69 13.37 16.87
C VAL A 148 22.50 12.03 17.57
N GLU A 149 22.89 11.90 18.84
CA GLU A 149 22.75 10.67 19.63
C GLU A 149 21.27 10.31 19.80
N ARG A 150 20.40 11.30 19.99
CA ARG A 150 18.94 11.08 20.13
C ARG A 150 18.34 10.61 18.79
N VAL A 151 18.76 11.20 17.68
CA VAL A 151 18.33 10.77 16.33
C VAL A 151 18.86 9.36 16.03
N ARG A 152 20.10 9.06 16.41
CA ARG A 152 20.69 7.70 16.27
C ARG A 152 19.88 6.66 17.03
N ALA A 153 19.55 6.92 18.30
CA ALA A 153 18.75 6.00 19.11
C ALA A 153 17.36 5.72 18.50
N PHE A 154 16.72 6.76 17.98
CA PHE A 154 15.47 6.61 17.21
C PHE A 154 15.68 5.79 15.92
N ALA A 155 16.72 6.06 15.14
CA ALA A 155 17.00 5.36 13.89
C ALA A 155 17.32 3.87 14.13
N ASP A 156 18.06 3.53 15.21
CA ASP A 156 18.31 2.15 15.60
C ASP A 156 17.02 1.41 15.96
N ALA A 157 16.14 2.04 16.77
CA ALA A 157 14.85 1.47 17.12
C ALA A 157 13.92 1.32 15.89
N ALA A 158 13.96 2.28 14.99
CA ALA A 158 13.21 2.23 13.73
C ALA A 158 13.69 1.09 12.82
N ARG A 159 14.99 0.83 12.77
CA ARG A 159 15.56 -0.32 12.05
C ARG A 159 15.13 -1.65 12.67
N GLU A 160 15.15 -1.76 14.01
CA GLU A 160 14.68 -2.97 14.72
C GLU A 160 13.20 -3.24 14.39
N PHE A 161 12.35 -2.22 14.45
CA PHE A 161 10.93 -2.30 14.11
C PHE A 161 10.70 -2.75 12.65
N TYR A 162 11.41 -2.13 11.71
CA TYR A 162 11.28 -2.45 10.30
C TYR A 162 11.71 -3.89 9.99
N ALA A 163 12.81 -4.34 10.60
CA ALA A 163 13.31 -5.71 10.45
C ALA A 163 12.35 -6.76 11.05
N ALA A 164 11.70 -6.44 12.18
CA ALA A 164 10.71 -7.31 12.81
C ALA A 164 9.39 -7.38 12.01
N ALA A 165 9.09 -6.38 11.19
CA ALA A 165 7.92 -6.31 10.30
C ALA A 165 6.59 -6.60 11.02
N PRO A 166 6.22 -5.89 12.11
CA PRO A 166 5.02 -6.19 12.89
C PRO A 166 3.71 -5.99 12.11
N TRP A 167 3.75 -5.30 10.97
CA TRP A 167 2.61 -5.19 10.02
C TRP A 167 2.21 -6.52 9.38
N ARG A 168 2.96 -7.60 9.58
CA ARG A 168 2.54 -8.95 9.19
C ARG A 168 1.46 -9.52 10.12
N HIS A 169 1.35 -8.97 11.32
CA HIS A 169 0.49 -9.47 12.39
C HIS A 169 -0.49 -8.43 12.93
N LEU A 170 -0.18 -7.15 12.78
CA LEU A 170 -1.03 -6.00 13.08
C LEU A 170 -1.36 -5.27 11.80
N SER A 171 -2.62 -4.89 11.64
CA SER A 171 -3.09 -4.10 10.51
C SER A 171 -3.36 -2.64 10.91
N ASP A 172 -3.65 -1.82 9.94
CA ASP A 172 -4.13 -0.45 10.14
C ASP A 172 -5.57 -0.39 10.74
N GLU A 173 -6.25 -1.53 10.82
CA GLU A 173 -7.52 -1.70 11.54
C GLU A 173 -7.32 -1.96 13.05
N ASP A 174 -6.10 -2.25 13.49
CA ASP A 174 -5.76 -2.52 14.89
C ASP A 174 -5.34 -1.26 15.61
N LEU A 175 -6.12 -0.83 16.62
CA LEU A 175 -5.74 0.29 17.47
C LEU A 175 -4.96 -0.20 18.68
N VAL A 176 -3.67 0.08 18.71
CA VAL A 176 -2.80 -0.20 19.85
C VAL A 176 -2.82 1.00 20.80
N HIS A 177 -3.06 0.75 22.08
CA HIS A 177 -2.97 1.73 23.15
C HIS A 177 -1.64 1.60 23.91
N VAL A 178 -0.92 2.71 24.10
CA VAL A 178 0.28 2.79 24.91
C VAL A 178 -0.12 3.11 26.36
N GLU A 179 -0.14 2.09 27.22
CA GLU A 179 -0.54 2.24 28.62
C GLU A 179 0.61 2.74 29.53
N SER A 180 1.84 2.31 29.22
CA SER A 180 3.05 2.69 29.93
C SER A 180 4.23 2.76 28.95
N PRO A 181 5.13 3.75 29.08
CA PRO A 181 5.06 4.91 29.98
C PRO A 181 3.94 5.87 29.61
N ILE A 182 3.62 6.81 30.48
CA ILE A 182 2.69 7.89 30.14
C ILE A 182 3.30 8.72 29.00
N VAL A 183 2.65 8.70 27.86
CA VAL A 183 3.07 9.44 26.66
C VAL A 183 2.18 10.65 26.39
N PRO A 184 2.65 11.65 25.64
CA PRO A 184 1.80 12.75 25.17
C PRO A 184 0.54 12.23 24.49
N ARG A 185 -0.58 12.96 24.65
CA ARG A 185 -1.89 12.55 24.10
C ARG A 185 -1.84 12.18 22.62
N GLY A 186 -0.98 12.85 21.83
CA GLY A 186 -0.78 12.55 20.40
C GLY A 186 -0.05 11.24 20.11
N LEU A 187 0.47 10.50 21.11
CA LEU A 187 1.17 9.22 20.95
C LEU A 187 0.49 8.06 21.70
N GLN A 188 -0.69 8.30 22.33
CA GLN A 188 -1.35 7.28 23.16
C GLN A 188 -1.98 6.13 22.37
N HIS A 189 -2.43 6.42 21.17
CA HIS A 189 -3.09 5.43 20.31
C HIS A 189 -2.37 5.39 18.98
N LEU A 190 -2.07 4.20 18.49
CA LEU A 190 -1.37 4.04 17.22
C LEU A 190 -1.92 2.86 16.43
N THR A 191 -1.69 2.89 15.12
CA THR A 191 -1.86 1.75 14.21
C THR A 191 -0.54 1.45 13.53
N VAL A 192 -0.36 0.18 13.13
CA VAL A 192 0.81 -0.27 12.37
C VAL A 192 0.45 -0.25 10.88
N LEU A 193 1.24 0.46 10.09
CA LEU A 193 1.08 0.58 8.64
C LEU A 193 2.04 -0.39 7.94
N GLY A 194 1.62 -1.00 6.85
CA GLY A 194 2.49 -1.87 6.04
C GLY A 194 1.80 -3.10 5.44
N GLY A 195 0.59 -3.44 5.89
CA GLY A 195 -0.13 -4.60 5.39
C GLY A 195 -0.41 -4.57 3.88
N ALA A 196 -0.63 -3.38 3.30
CA ALA A 196 -0.83 -3.19 1.87
C ALA A 196 0.47 -3.12 1.04
N GLY A 197 1.66 -3.17 1.67
CA GLY A 197 2.95 -3.16 0.99
C GLY A 197 3.39 -1.82 0.38
N GLN A 198 2.63 -0.74 0.57
CA GLN A 198 2.92 0.57 -0.03
C GLN A 198 3.53 1.56 0.96
N THR A 199 3.00 1.67 2.17
CA THR A 199 3.45 2.60 3.20
C THR A 199 3.72 1.84 4.48
N PHE A 200 4.94 1.92 5.00
CA PHE A 200 5.35 1.26 6.24
C PHE A 200 5.52 2.27 7.36
N GLY A 201 5.14 1.90 8.58
CA GLY A 201 5.35 2.75 9.73
C GLY A 201 4.29 2.67 10.81
N LEU A 202 4.09 3.80 11.48
CA LEU A 202 3.09 4.01 12.52
C LEU A 202 2.27 5.26 12.23
N GLY A 203 0.94 5.15 12.37
CA GLY A 203 0.03 6.28 12.42
C GLY A 203 -0.48 6.49 13.85
N PHE A 204 -0.47 7.72 14.36
CA PHE A 204 -0.89 8.02 15.73
C PHE A 204 -2.20 8.81 15.76
N PHE A 205 -2.99 8.58 16.80
CA PHE A 205 -4.29 9.23 17.02
C PHE A 205 -4.36 9.83 18.42
N PRO A 206 -4.91 11.06 18.57
CA PRO A 206 -5.10 11.66 19.88
C PRO A 206 -6.09 10.90 20.77
N THR A 207 -7.09 10.24 20.18
CA THR A 207 -8.09 9.43 20.88
C THR A 207 -8.53 8.24 20.02
N ALA A 208 -9.04 7.19 20.67
CA ALA A 208 -9.66 6.05 19.97
C ALA A 208 -10.84 6.51 19.07
N LYS A 209 -11.58 7.57 19.49
CA LYS A 209 -12.68 8.12 18.69
C LYS A 209 -12.21 8.75 17.38
N ASP A 210 -11.00 9.32 17.32
CA ASP A 210 -10.45 9.88 16.08
C ASP A 210 -10.07 8.77 15.10
N PHE A 211 -9.59 7.63 15.62
CA PHE A 211 -9.40 6.43 14.84
C PHE A 211 -10.71 5.86 14.28
N GLU A 212 -11.75 5.73 15.13
CA GLU A 212 -13.07 5.24 14.70
C GLU A 212 -13.68 6.13 13.60
N ARG A 213 -13.50 7.44 13.69
CA ARG A 213 -13.95 8.38 12.64
C ARG A 213 -13.21 8.15 11.34
N LEU A 214 -11.89 7.89 11.38
CA LEU A 214 -11.11 7.64 10.18
C LEU A 214 -11.60 6.39 9.46
N LEU A 215 -11.87 5.31 10.20
CA LEU A 215 -12.37 4.06 9.61
C LEU A 215 -13.81 4.18 9.09
N ALA A 216 -14.61 5.10 9.65
CA ALA A 216 -15.99 5.32 9.25
C ALA A 216 -16.15 6.30 8.08
N ASP A 217 -15.11 7.06 7.73
CA ASP A 217 -15.19 8.10 6.69
C ASP A 217 -14.93 7.51 5.30
N PRO A 218 -15.81 7.76 4.34
CA PRO A 218 -15.61 7.33 2.96
C PRO A 218 -14.44 8.07 2.25
N ASP A 219 -14.02 9.24 2.77
CA ASP A 219 -12.83 9.97 2.31
C ASP A 219 -11.84 10.22 3.47
N PRO A 220 -11.05 9.22 3.84
CA PRO A 220 -10.05 9.34 4.91
C PRO A 220 -9.06 10.49 4.68
N ALA A 221 -8.76 10.83 3.43
CA ALA A 221 -7.82 11.90 3.09
C ALA A 221 -8.30 13.29 3.58
N THR A 222 -9.62 13.50 3.63
CA THR A 222 -10.19 14.74 4.18
C THR A 222 -10.01 14.84 5.69
N LEU A 223 -10.20 13.74 6.43
CA LEU A 223 -9.93 13.72 7.88
C LEU A 223 -8.44 13.87 8.20
N LEU A 224 -7.57 13.23 7.39
CA LEU A 224 -6.13 13.36 7.50
C LEU A 224 -5.68 14.83 7.40
N ARG A 225 -6.34 15.62 6.56
CA ARG A 225 -6.08 17.07 6.37
C ARG A 225 -6.68 17.95 7.45
N ARG A 226 -7.72 17.49 8.14
CA ARG A 226 -8.45 18.29 9.15
C ARG A 226 -7.86 18.20 10.55
N ASP A 227 -7.44 17.02 10.96
CA ASP A 227 -6.97 16.74 12.31
C ASP A 227 -5.47 16.40 12.27
N GLY A 228 -4.62 17.29 12.81
CA GLY A 228 -3.17 17.06 12.83
C GLY A 228 -2.79 15.78 13.59
N ARG A 229 -1.84 15.01 13.05
CA ARG A 229 -1.39 13.73 13.63
C ARG A 229 0.11 13.51 13.50
N TRP A 230 0.65 12.73 14.41
CA TRP A 230 1.98 12.20 14.33
C TRP A 230 2.01 10.92 13.48
N SER A 231 3.12 10.73 12.77
CA SER A 231 3.42 9.48 12.07
C SER A 231 4.91 9.20 12.14
N VAL A 232 5.26 7.92 12.11
CA VAL A 232 6.62 7.45 11.80
C VAL A 232 6.52 6.72 10.48
N LEU A 233 7.16 7.23 9.45
CA LEU A 233 7.08 6.69 8.10
C LEU A 233 8.47 6.26 7.62
N TYR A 234 8.50 5.26 6.76
CA TYR A 234 9.71 4.76 6.11
C TYR A 234 9.60 5.08 4.62
N GLY A 235 10.34 6.09 4.20
CA GLY A 235 10.31 6.56 2.82
C GLY A 235 11.67 6.47 2.15
N PRO A 236 11.71 6.60 0.82
CA PRO A 236 12.95 6.71 0.05
C PRO A 236 13.66 8.04 0.31
N ALA A 237 14.89 8.14 -0.18
CA ALA A 237 15.69 9.35 0.00
C ALA A 237 15.00 10.62 -0.50
N TRP A 238 14.26 10.54 -1.60
CA TRP A 238 13.60 11.71 -2.21
C TRP A 238 12.38 12.22 -1.44
N GLU A 239 11.84 11.46 -0.47
CA GLU A 239 10.79 11.88 0.46
C GLU A 239 11.37 12.35 1.81
N THR A 240 12.70 12.24 1.99
CA THR A 240 13.38 12.56 3.24
C THR A 240 13.92 14.01 3.17
N PRO A 241 13.80 14.81 4.25
CA PRO A 241 14.37 16.15 4.32
C PRO A 241 15.87 16.14 4.00
N PHE A 242 16.33 17.14 3.25
CA PHE A 242 17.74 17.18 2.79
C PHE A 242 18.74 17.23 3.95
N GLY A 243 18.45 17.98 5.02
CA GLY A 243 19.34 18.03 6.18
C GLY A 243 19.34 16.72 6.97
N ASP A 244 18.25 15.96 6.97
CA ASP A 244 18.23 14.61 7.52
C ASP A 244 19.10 13.66 6.68
N LEU A 245 19.04 13.73 5.33
CA LEU A 245 19.93 12.95 4.45
C LEU A 245 21.41 13.25 4.74
N ASP A 246 21.75 14.55 4.85
CA ASP A 246 23.11 14.97 5.18
C ASP A 246 23.55 14.44 6.56
N LEU A 247 22.63 14.43 7.54
CA LEU A 247 22.88 13.88 8.86
C LEU A 247 23.11 12.35 8.82
N TRP A 248 22.28 11.62 8.06
CA TRP A 248 22.45 10.17 7.88
C TRP A 248 23.79 9.83 7.25
N GLU A 249 24.18 10.55 6.20
CA GLU A 249 25.47 10.36 5.52
C GLU A 249 26.65 10.73 6.42
N ALA A 250 26.65 11.94 7.01
CA ALA A 250 27.78 12.45 7.81
C ALA A 250 28.01 11.67 9.10
N CYS A 251 26.94 11.16 9.72
CA CYS A 251 27.03 10.44 11.00
C CYS A 251 26.94 8.92 10.84
N GLY A 252 26.77 8.38 9.64
CA GLY A 252 26.59 6.95 9.41
C GLY A 252 25.41 6.39 10.21
N LEU A 253 24.24 7.05 10.13
CA LEU A 253 23.06 6.59 10.84
C LEU A 253 22.47 5.36 10.14
N PRO A 254 21.86 4.41 10.88
CA PRO A 254 21.32 3.21 10.28
C PRO A 254 20.08 3.50 9.44
N LEU A 255 19.99 2.85 8.27
CA LEU A 255 18.78 2.74 7.49
C LEU A 255 17.94 1.57 7.98
N ALA A 256 16.64 1.68 7.87
CA ALA A 256 15.72 0.61 8.24
C ALA A 256 15.69 -0.53 7.20
N GLY A 257 15.85 -0.18 5.92
CA GLY A 257 15.96 -1.09 4.77
C GLY A 257 16.86 -0.46 3.70
N GLU A 258 16.96 -1.07 2.53
CA GLU A 258 17.86 -0.65 1.45
C GLU A 258 17.68 0.82 1.03
N SER A 259 16.47 1.35 1.11
CA SER A 259 16.12 2.74 0.84
C SER A 259 15.04 3.26 1.79
N ALA A 260 15.00 2.78 3.04
CA ALA A 260 13.97 3.11 4.00
C ALA A 260 14.52 4.04 5.09
N TYR A 261 14.34 5.35 4.90
CA TYR A 261 14.69 6.39 5.86
C TYR A 261 13.55 6.58 6.87
N PRO A 262 13.77 6.36 8.18
CA PRO A 262 12.73 6.55 9.18
C PRO A 262 12.52 8.05 9.46
N THR A 263 11.32 8.55 9.23
CA THR A 263 10.95 9.95 9.45
C THR A 263 9.79 10.05 10.43
N ALA A 264 10.03 10.63 11.60
CA ALA A 264 8.97 10.98 12.54
C ALA A 264 8.49 12.42 12.25
N ILE A 265 7.18 12.57 11.98
CA ILE A 265 6.62 13.83 11.48
C ILE A 265 5.18 14.04 11.97
N TRP A 266 4.83 15.27 12.22
CA TRP A 266 3.46 15.70 12.43
C TRP A 266 2.92 16.43 11.20
N PHE A 267 1.80 15.94 10.69
CA PHE A 267 1.04 16.56 9.61
C PHE A 267 -0.09 17.38 10.20
N GLY A 268 -0.07 18.68 9.96
CA GLY A 268 -1.10 19.59 10.45
C GLY A 268 -2.23 19.85 9.45
N PRO A 269 -3.39 20.28 9.92
CA PRO A 269 -4.57 20.54 9.08
C PRO A 269 -4.36 21.67 8.07
N ASP A 270 -3.40 22.52 8.29
CA ASP A 270 -3.02 23.66 7.44
C ASP A 270 -1.83 23.34 6.52
N GLY A 271 -1.48 22.05 6.38
CA GLY A 271 -0.31 21.60 5.62
C GLY A 271 1.02 21.85 6.34
N ARG A 272 1.01 22.36 7.57
CA ARG A 272 2.24 22.53 8.35
C ARG A 272 2.81 21.22 8.81
N LEU A 273 4.11 21.08 8.64
CA LEU A 273 4.87 19.93 9.06
C LEU A 273 5.71 20.29 10.30
N ARG A 274 5.79 19.36 11.27
CA ARG A 274 6.60 19.54 12.49
C ARG A 274 7.40 18.28 12.78
N ARG A 275 8.54 18.47 13.43
CA ARG A 275 9.37 17.35 13.90
C ARG A 275 9.16 17.15 15.41
N PRO A 276 9.35 15.92 15.91
CA PRO A 276 9.30 15.62 17.33
C PRO A 276 10.48 16.27 18.08
N ASP A 277 10.25 16.66 19.31
CA ASP A 277 11.32 17.05 20.23
C ASP A 277 12.07 15.82 20.78
N ALA A 278 13.12 16.08 21.55
CA ALA A 278 13.95 15.01 22.12
C ALA A 278 13.16 14.04 23.02
N THR A 279 12.16 14.55 23.74
CA THR A 279 11.30 13.74 24.63
C THR A 279 10.41 12.81 23.82
N MET A 280 9.79 13.33 22.76
CA MET A 280 8.97 12.51 21.86
C MET A 280 9.79 11.46 21.13
N LEU A 281 11.00 11.78 20.66
CA LEU A 281 11.91 10.80 20.06
C LEU A 281 12.27 9.67 21.05
N ALA A 282 12.48 9.98 22.35
CA ALA A 282 12.72 8.98 23.37
C ALA A 282 11.50 8.09 23.64
N GLN A 283 10.26 8.62 23.51
CA GLN A 283 9.04 7.82 23.61
C GLN A 283 8.89 6.90 22.38
N LEU A 284 9.10 7.46 21.19
CA LEU A 284 9.05 6.68 19.94
C LEU A 284 10.09 5.56 19.92
N GLU A 285 11.32 5.80 20.41
CA GLU A 285 12.35 4.77 20.59
C GLU A 285 11.82 3.57 21.38
N GLY A 286 11.21 3.82 22.54
CA GLY A 286 10.65 2.76 23.38
C GLY A 286 9.49 2.01 22.73
N ILE A 287 8.56 2.73 22.09
CA ILE A 287 7.39 2.15 21.42
C ILE A 287 7.84 1.24 20.25
N LEU A 288 8.73 1.73 19.40
CA LEU A 288 9.24 0.98 18.24
C LEU A 288 9.93 -0.32 18.67
N ARG A 289 10.77 -0.27 19.72
CA ARG A 289 11.46 -1.46 20.25
C ARG A 289 10.51 -2.45 20.91
N ALA A 290 9.46 -1.96 21.58
CA ALA A 290 8.46 -2.84 22.17
C ALA A 290 7.67 -3.57 21.08
N LEU A 291 7.21 -2.87 20.06
CA LEU A 291 6.51 -3.47 18.91
C LEU A 291 7.41 -4.46 18.14
N ALA A 292 8.71 -4.15 18.00
CA ALA A 292 9.67 -5.04 17.33
C ALA A 292 9.86 -6.39 18.04
N ARG A 293 9.58 -6.48 19.34
CA ARG A 293 9.75 -7.69 20.17
C ARG A 293 8.46 -8.44 20.40
N THR A 294 7.33 -7.87 20.02
CA THR A 294 6.01 -8.43 20.28
C THR A 294 5.75 -9.66 19.41
N SER A 295 5.36 -10.76 20.04
CA SER A 295 4.93 -12.00 19.38
C SER A 295 3.42 -12.02 19.12
N GLU A 296 2.97 -12.92 18.22
CA GLU A 296 1.56 -13.12 17.96
C GLU A 296 0.76 -13.53 19.20
N ASP A 297 1.30 -14.47 19.99
CA ASP A 297 0.61 -14.99 21.17
C ASP A 297 0.41 -13.91 22.24
N GLU A 298 1.38 -13.00 22.39
CA GLU A 298 1.26 -11.86 23.30
C GLU A 298 0.15 -10.90 22.84
N MET A 299 0.07 -10.62 21.54
CA MET A 299 -0.98 -9.78 20.96
C MET A 299 -2.36 -10.39 21.14
N ASP A 300 -2.50 -11.71 20.97
CA ASP A 300 -3.77 -12.43 21.16
C ASP A 300 -4.27 -12.35 22.62
N GLY A 301 -3.35 -12.16 23.59
CA GLY A 301 -3.69 -11.86 24.98
C GLY A 301 -4.29 -10.47 25.22
N GLY A 302 -4.24 -9.58 24.23
CA GLY A 302 -4.82 -8.23 24.25
C GLY A 302 -4.02 -7.22 25.10
N ARG A 303 -3.05 -7.63 25.93
CA ARG A 303 -2.17 -6.75 26.70
C ARG A 303 -0.84 -7.43 26.96
N TRP A 304 0.26 -6.71 26.72
CA TRP A 304 1.61 -7.22 26.92
C TRP A 304 2.59 -6.12 27.32
N SER A 305 3.77 -6.50 27.85
CA SER A 305 4.79 -5.57 28.32
C SER A 305 6.17 -6.06 27.99
N HIS A 306 7.03 -5.14 27.52
CA HIS A 306 8.44 -5.41 27.27
C HIS A 306 9.32 -4.42 28.03
N GLU A 307 10.37 -4.91 28.66
CA GLU A 307 11.49 -4.09 29.08
C GLU A 307 12.44 -3.94 27.87
N VAL A 308 12.55 -2.71 27.38
CA VAL A 308 13.38 -2.37 26.20
C VAL A 308 14.54 -1.47 26.59
N PRO A 309 15.75 -1.68 26.04
CA PRO A 309 16.85 -0.75 26.21
C PRO A 309 16.52 0.54 25.48
N THR A 310 16.81 1.69 26.09
CA THR A 310 16.73 3.00 25.44
C THR A 310 18.01 3.79 25.73
N ALA A 311 18.24 4.87 24.99
CA ALA A 311 19.38 5.75 25.24
C ALA A 311 19.37 6.37 26.66
N ASP A 312 18.18 6.44 27.29
CA ASP A 312 18.01 6.95 28.65
C ASP A 312 18.02 5.83 29.72
N GLY A 313 18.35 4.57 29.33
CA GLY A 313 18.30 3.38 30.18
C GLY A 313 17.11 2.48 29.88
N PRO A 314 17.03 1.32 30.57
CA PRO A 314 15.93 0.36 30.35
C PRO A 314 14.58 1.00 30.67
N ARG A 315 13.57 0.70 29.84
CA ARG A 315 12.21 1.22 30.00
C ARG A 315 11.18 0.11 29.79
N VAL A 316 10.21 0.03 30.70
CA VAL A 316 9.07 -0.88 30.52
C VAL A 316 8.02 -0.19 29.67
N VAL A 317 7.65 -0.81 28.55
CA VAL A 317 6.58 -0.36 27.67
C VAL A 317 5.45 -1.39 27.71
N THR A 318 4.25 -0.94 28.08
CA THR A 318 3.02 -1.74 28.10
C THR A 318 2.10 -1.29 26.99
N LEU A 319 1.70 -2.23 26.16
CA LEU A 319 0.82 -2.04 25.03
C LEU A 319 -0.45 -2.87 25.20
N ALA A 320 -1.55 -2.40 24.67
CA ALA A 320 -2.82 -3.11 24.69
C ALA A 320 -3.58 -2.95 23.36
N LEU A 321 -4.35 -3.98 23.02
CA LEU A 321 -5.37 -3.96 21.98
C LEU A 321 -6.73 -3.89 22.68
N PRO A 322 -7.34 -2.70 22.86
CA PRO A 322 -8.57 -2.54 23.64
C PRO A 322 -9.72 -3.41 23.15
N ASP A 323 -9.82 -3.63 21.84
CA ASP A 323 -10.86 -4.47 21.24
C ASP A 323 -10.77 -5.94 21.68
N LEU A 324 -9.56 -6.45 21.95
CA LEU A 324 -9.36 -7.82 22.45
C LEU A 324 -9.64 -7.96 23.94
N LEU A 325 -9.61 -6.86 24.70
CA LEU A 325 -9.95 -6.85 26.12
C LEU A 325 -11.48 -6.85 26.38
N LEU A 326 -12.27 -6.61 25.33
CA LEU A 326 -13.73 -6.73 25.40
C LEU A 326 -14.14 -8.21 25.35
N PRO A 327 -15.26 -8.60 25.97
CA PRO A 327 -15.84 -9.93 25.80
C PRO A 327 -16.02 -10.27 24.32
N LEU A 328 -15.83 -11.54 23.93
CA LEU A 328 -15.93 -11.94 22.52
C LEU A 328 -17.35 -11.78 21.95
N ASP A 329 -18.37 -11.89 22.81
CA ASP A 329 -19.78 -11.65 22.48
C ASP A 329 -20.18 -10.17 22.50
N ALA A 330 -19.27 -9.26 22.87
CA ALA A 330 -19.53 -7.84 22.73
C ALA A 330 -19.65 -7.49 21.24
N PRO A 331 -20.68 -6.68 20.86
CA PRO A 331 -20.85 -6.31 19.47
C PRO A 331 -19.56 -5.64 18.94
N PRO A 332 -19.04 -6.09 17.78
CA PRO A 332 -17.84 -5.51 17.21
C PRO A 332 -18.07 -4.03 16.87
N ALA A 333 -17.02 -3.24 16.95
CA ALA A 333 -17.06 -1.88 16.44
C ALA A 333 -17.45 -1.92 14.96
N ARG A 334 -18.49 -1.18 14.59
CA ARG A 334 -19.06 -1.26 13.23
C ARG A 334 -18.00 -0.89 12.20
N ARG A 335 -17.86 -1.69 11.15
CA ARG A 335 -17.18 -1.28 9.92
C ARG A 335 -17.91 -0.05 9.35
N GLY A 336 -17.16 0.83 8.69
CA GLY A 336 -17.71 2.03 8.05
C GLY A 336 -18.88 1.75 7.09
N PRO A 337 -19.40 2.76 6.36
CA PRO A 337 -20.65 2.71 5.59
C PRO A 337 -20.58 1.85 4.32
N GLY A 338 -20.06 0.63 4.42
CA GLY A 338 -20.09 -0.39 3.37
C GLY A 338 -21.35 -1.24 3.43
N LEU A 339 -21.65 -1.95 2.33
CA LEU A 339 -22.66 -3.00 2.36
C LEU A 339 -22.21 -4.09 3.35
N PRO A 340 -23.13 -4.59 4.23
CA PRO A 340 -22.79 -5.68 5.12
C PRO A 340 -22.28 -6.90 4.35
N ASP A 341 -21.29 -7.60 4.89
CA ASP A 341 -20.85 -8.87 4.32
C ASP A 341 -22.05 -9.82 4.22
N ARG A 342 -22.17 -10.53 3.11
CA ARG A 342 -23.28 -11.47 2.88
C ARG A 342 -23.39 -12.55 3.98
N ARG A 343 -22.27 -12.89 4.60
CA ARG A 343 -22.21 -13.85 5.72
C ARG A 343 -23.00 -13.39 6.94
N VAL A 344 -23.14 -12.10 7.17
CA VAL A 344 -23.99 -11.53 8.23
C VAL A 344 -25.46 -11.88 8.00
N LEU A 345 -25.93 -11.77 6.76
CA LEU A 345 -27.29 -12.16 6.39
C LEU A 345 -27.49 -13.68 6.51
N GLU A 346 -26.47 -14.49 6.24
CA GLU A 346 -26.54 -15.94 6.37
C GLU A 346 -26.74 -16.37 7.82
N ARG A 347 -26.11 -15.67 8.78
CA ARG A 347 -26.39 -15.90 10.21
C ARG A 347 -27.87 -15.73 10.55
N VAL A 348 -28.49 -14.65 10.08
CA VAL A 348 -29.92 -14.38 10.31
C VAL A 348 -30.81 -15.47 9.69
N LEU A 349 -30.45 -15.87 8.46
CA LEU A 349 -31.21 -16.93 7.76
C LEU A 349 -31.06 -18.29 8.44
N LEU A 350 -29.86 -18.61 8.96
CA LEU A 350 -29.61 -19.85 9.68
C LEU A 350 -30.39 -19.88 10.99
N GLU A 351 -30.43 -18.78 11.75
CA GLU A 351 -31.27 -18.66 12.93
C GLU A 351 -32.77 -18.77 12.60
N ALA A 352 -33.20 -18.21 11.48
CA ALA A 352 -34.57 -18.35 11.01
C ALA A 352 -34.93 -19.82 10.70
N GLN A 353 -34.03 -20.55 10.03
CA GLN A 353 -34.19 -21.99 9.76
C GLN A 353 -34.26 -22.80 11.06
N ARG A 354 -33.33 -22.57 12.00
CA ARG A 354 -33.36 -23.24 13.33
C ARG A 354 -34.64 -22.95 14.08
N PHE A 355 -35.09 -21.68 14.07
CA PHE A 355 -36.34 -21.29 14.73
C PHE A 355 -37.55 -22.01 14.15
N VAL A 356 -37.65 -22.12 12.84
CA VAL A 356 -38.77 -22.84 12.18
C VAL A 356 -38.70 -24.34 12.43
N ALA A 357 -37.49 -24.92 12.42
CA ALA A 357 -37.29 -26.36 12.66
C ALA A 357 -37.49 -26.78 14.12
N GLY A 358 -37.25 -25.86 15.08
CA GLY A 358 -37.26 -26.14 16.51
C GLY A 358 -38.60 -25.92 17.24
N ALA A 359 -39.66 -25.49 16.55
CA ALA A 359 -40.94 -25.19 17.17
C ALA A 359 -42.14 -25.74 16.37
N ASP A 360 -43.08 -26.36 17.09
CA ASP A 360 -44.37 -26.74 16.53
C ASP A 360 -45.31 -25.53 16.56
N PHE A 361 -45.68 -25.03 15.40
CA PHE A 361 -46.65 -23.95 15.26
C PHE A 361 -48.02 -24.51 14.87
N ALA A 362 -49.06 -24.00 15.49
CA ALA A 362 -50.45 -24.44 15.21
C ALA A 362 -50.95 -24.00 13.83
N GLY A 363 -50.19 -23.15 13.13
CA GLY A 363 -50.50 -22.72 11.79
C GLY A 363 -49.62 -21.52 11.30
N GLU A 364 -49.82 -21.18 10.04
CA GLU A 364 -49.04 -20.15 9.34
C GLU A 364 -49.12 -18.76 10.02
N ALA A 365 -50.28 -18.38 10.55
CA ALA A 365 -50.49 -17.11 11.26
C ALA A 365 -49.68 -17.03 12.57
N GLU A 366 -49.60 -18.14 13.33
CA GLU A 366 -48.80 -18.20 14.55
C GLU A 366 -47.30 -18.13 14.23
N LEU A 367 -46.86 -18.90 13.22
CA LEU A 367 -45.49 -18.84 12.72
C LEU A 367 -45.12 -17.41 12.31
N ALA A 368 -45.93 -16.72 11.49
CA ALA A 368 -45.69 -15.38 11.04
C ALA A 368 -45.57 -14.37 12.20
N ALA A 369 -46.48 -14.45 13.17
CA ALA A 369 -46.44 -13.58 14.35
C ALA A 369 -45.24 -13.85 15.25
N ALA A 370 -44.82 -15.11 15.42
CA ALA A 370 -43.65 -15.50 16.19
C ALA A 370 -42.36 -15.10 15.48
N PHE A 371 -42.31 -15.29 14.17
CA PHE A 371 -41.19 -14.87 13.31
C PHE A 371 -40.99 -13.34 13.36
N GLN A 372 -42.07 -12.58 13.17
CA GLN A 372 -42.01 -11.13 13.25
C GLN A 372 -41.54 -10.63 14.63
N ARG A 373 -41.99 -11.22 15.72
CA ARG A 373 -41.52 -10.87 17.08
C ARG A 373 -40.02 -11.12 17.26
N ARG A 374 -39.49 -12.22 16.71
CA ARG A 374 -38.09 -12.62 16.90
C ARG A 374 -37.11 -11.89 15.97
N PHE A 375 -37.53 -11.62 14.73
CA PHE A 375 -36.66 -11.10 13.67
C PHE A 375 -36.95 -9.64 13.27
N SER A 376 -37.72 -8.88 14.06
CA SER A 376 -38.03 -7.48 13.79
C SER A 376 -36.95 -6.49 14.24
N GLY A 377 -35.83 -6.96 14.81
CA GLY A 377 -34.69 -6.16 15.26
C GLY A 377 -33.57 -6.11 14.23
N SER A 378 -32.45 -5.45 14.58
CA SER A 378 -31.21 -5.54 13.80
C SER A 378 -30.59 -6.93 13.94
N ALA A 379 -29.80 -7.34 12.93
CA ALA A 379 -29.20 -8.67 12.83
C ALA A 379 -28.35 -9.06 14.07
N ASP A 380 -27.69 -8.09 14.66
CA ASP A 380 -26.83 -8.21 15.85
C ASP A 380 -27.65 -8.46 17.15
N GLN A 381 -28.96 -8.14 17.15
CA GLN A 381 -29.84 -8.33 18.30
C GLN A 381 -30.56 -9.70 18.29
N ILE A 382 -30.41 -10.50 17.25
CA ILE A 382 -31.02 -11.81 17.14
C ILE A 382 -30.19 -12.81 17.97
N PRO A 383 -30.75 -13.38 19.08
CA PRO A 383 -30.00 -14.31 19.90
C PRO A 383 -29.76 -15.62 19.17
N SER A 384 -28.53 -16.16 19.33
CA SER A 384 -28.18 -17.47 18.77
C SER A 384 -28.94 -18.60 19.47
N THR A 385 -29.34 -19.61 18.68
CA THR A 385 -29.91 -20.88 19.17
C THR A 385 -28.98 -22.07 18.88
N ALA A 386 -27.69 -21.80 18.60
CA ALA A 386 -26.68 -22.80 18.31
C ALA A 386 -26.56 -23.83 19.46
N ALA A 387 -26.85 -25.09 19.18
CA ALA A 387 -26.88 -26.16 20.15
C ALA A 387 -25.61 -27.03 20.12
N THR A 388 -25.07 -27.27 18.93
CA THR A 388 -23.88 -28.11 18.75
C THR A 388 -22.60 -27.28 18.77
N PRO A 389 -21.43 -27.90 19.09
CA PRO A 389 -20.13 -27.19 19.00
C PRO A 389 -19.87 -26.58 17.64
N LEU A 390 -20.23 -27.25 16.54
CA LEU A 390 -20.07 -26.74 15.18
C LEU A 390 -20.93 -25.51 14.92
N GLU A 391 -22.19 -25.53 15.36
CA GLU A 391 -23.07 -24.37 15.23
C GLU A 391 -22.58 -23.16 16.03
N GLN A 392 -22.07 -23.40 17.26
CA GLN A 392 -21.49 -22.35 18.10
C GLN A 392 -20.22 -21.78 17.45
N ALA A 393 -19.37 -22.64 16.87
CA ALA A 393 -18.19 -22.23 16.11
C ALA A 393 -18.57 -21.41 14.87
N GLN A 394 -19.59 -21.82 14.13
CA GLN A 394 -20.09 -21.12 12.96
C GLN A 394 -20.66 -19.73 13.32
N ASP A 395 -21.40 -19.63 14.43
CA ASP A 395 -21.90 -18.35 14.91
C ASP A 395 -20.78 -17.40 15.30
N LEU A 396 -19.72 -17.93 15.95
CA LEU A 396 -18.53 -17.14 16.28
C LEU A 396 -17.76 -16.72 15.02
N ALA A 397 -17.69 -17.58 13.99
CA ALA A 397 -17.09 -17.23 12.70
C ALA A 397 -17.88 -16.11 11.99
N TYR A 398 -19.22 -16.13 12.03
CA TYR A 398 -20.02 -15.02 11.51
C TYR A 398 -19.79 -13.71 12.24
N GLN A 399 -19.62 -13.74 13.57
CA GLN A 399 -19.25 -12.55 14.34
C GLN A 399 -17.83 -12.08 14.01
N ALA A 400 -16.89 -13.02 13.78
CA ALA A 400 -15.53 -12.71 13.38
C ALA A 400 -15.47 -11.96 12.04
N VAL A 401 -16.38 -12.25 11.10
CA VAL A 401 -16.48 -11.51 9.82
C VAL A 401 -16.83 -10.04 10.03
N GLU A 402 -17.62 -9.71 11.06
CA GLU A 402 -17.95 -8.33 11.42
C GLU A 402 -16.85 -7.63 12.21
N ALA A 403 -15.97 -8.40 12.86
CA ALA A 403 -14.84 -7.89 13.62
C ALA A 403 -13.71 -7.38 12.70
N ARG A 404 -12.84 -6.53 13.23
CA ARG A 404 -11.71 -5.93 12.54
C ARG A 404 -10.38 -6.46 13.06
N GLY A 405 -9.35 -6.35 12.23
CA GLY A 405 -7.97 -6.57 12.62
C GLY A 405 -7.73 -7.87 13.38
N ARG A 406 -6.96 -7.81 14.45
CA ARG A 406 -6.56 -8.97 15.26
C ARG A 406 -7.74 -9.67 15.95
N ARG A 407 -8.79 -8.92 16.36
CA ARG A 407 -9.99 -9.51 16.98
C ARG A 407 -10.64 -10.56 16.07
N ARG A 408 -10.71 -10.31 14.77
CA ARG A 408 -11.23 -11.25 13.77
C ARG A 408 -10.46 -12.57 13.79
N ILE A 409 -9.14 -12.52 13.89
CA ILE A 409 -8.25 -13.69 13.91
C ILE A 409 -8.43 -14.48 15.21
N VAL A 410 -8.45 -13.80 16.36
CA VAL A 410 -8.66 -14.44 17.68
C VAL A 410 -10.00 -15.13 17.73
N MET A 411 -11.07 -14.51 17.24
CA MET A 411 -12.40 -15.12 17.19
C MET A 411 -12.43 -16.36 16.27
N ALA A 412 -11.77 -16.33 15.13
CA ALA A 412 -11.66 -17.48 14.24
C ALA A 412 -10.89 -18.64 14.91
N ARG A 413 -9.78 -18.36 15.59
CA ARG A 413 -9.05 -19.38 16.40
C ARG A 413 -9.95 -19.99 17.48
N LYS A 414 -10.71 -19.16 18.20
CA LYS A 414 -11.68 -19.63 19.20
C LYS A 414 -12.79 -20.47 18.60
N ALA A 415 -13.26 -20.15 17.40
CA ALA A 415 -14.22 -20.99 16.68
C ALA A 415 -13.65 -22.38 16.39
N LEU A 416 -12.37 -22.49 16.02
CA LEU A 416 -11.70 -23.77 15.80
C LEU A 416 -11.45 -24.57 17.10
N GLU A 417 -11.28 -23.90 18.25
CA GLU A 417 -11.25 -24.57 19.57
C GLU A 417 -12.61 -25.20 19.92
N LEU A 418 -13.72 -24.57 19.53
CA LEU A 418 -15.08 -25.11 19.71
C LEU A 418 -15.33 -26.28 18.74
N SER A 419 -14.99 -26.12 17.46
CA SER A 419 -15.11 -27.18 16.47
C SER A 419 -14.05 -27.06 15.38
N PRO A 420 -13.17 -28.07 15.22
CA PRO A 420 -12.18 -28.11 14.15
C PRO A 420 -12.81 -28.31 12.75
N ASP A 421 -14.12 -28.46 12.67
CA ASP A 421 -14.87 -28.63 11.43
C ASP A 421 -15.53 -27.33 10.94
N CYS A 422 -15.25 -26.19 11.61
CA CYS A 422 -15.75 -24.86 11.19
C CYS A 422 -14.93 -24.31 10.02
N ALA A 423 -15.38 -24.55 8.80
CA ALA A 423 -14.66 -24.15 7.59
C ALA A 423 -14.52 -22.63 7.43
N ASP A 424 -15.53 -21.84 7.80
CA ASP A 424 -15.46 -20.38 7.72
C ASP A 424 -14.38 -19.78 8.64
N ALA A 425 -14.11 -20.42 9.78
CA ALA A 425 -13.02 -19.99 10.66
C ALA A 425 -11.65 -20.17 10.01
N TYR A 426 -11.43 -21.29 9.33
CA TYR A 426 -10.22 -21.46 8.50
C TYR A 426 -10.19 -20.44 7.36
N GLY A 427 -11.31 -20.16 6.68
CA GLY A 427 -11.40 -19.16 5.63
C GLY A 427 -10.93 -17.78 6.10
N ILE A 428 -11.38 -17.36 7.30
CA ILE A 428 -10.95 -16.10 7.92
C ILE A 428 -9.43 -16.08 8.17
N LEU A 429 -8.86 -17.20 8.66
CA LEU A 429 -7.41 -17.30 8.89
C LEU A 429 -6.62 -17.33 7.58
N ALA A 430 -7.17 -17.93 6.52
CA ALA A 430 -6.55 -17.92 5.19
C ALA A 430 -6.55 -16.52 4.58
N GLU A 431 -7.64 -15.77 4.70
CA GLU A 431 -7.73 -14.37 4.27
C GLU A 431 -6.71 -13.45 4.98
N ALA A 432 -6.28 -13.82 6.19
CA ALA A 432 -5.29 -13.10 6.98
C ALA A 432 -3.85 -13.64 6.84
N ALA A 433 -3.63 -14.65 6.01
CA ALA A 433 -2.30 -15.22 5.82
C ALA A 433 -1.37 -14.25 5.08
N THR A 434 -0.10 -14.26 5.44
CA THR A 434 0.92 -13.31 4.93
C THR A 434 1.45 -13.67 3.54
N ASP A 435 1.24 -14.91 3.11
CA ASP A 435 1.68 -15.40 1.81
C ASP A 435 0.67 -16.39 1.22
N ALA A 436 0.71 -16.56 -0.09
CA ALA A 436 -0.24 -17.38 -0.83
C ALA A 436 -0.09 -18.88 -0.54
N GLU A 437 1.11 -19.38 -0.29
CA GLU A 437 1.34 -20.79 0.06
C GLU A 437 0.64 -21.12 1.39
N ARG A 438 0.80 -20.27 2.39
CA ARG A 438 0.14 -20.44 3.67
C ARG A 438 -1.38 -20.34 3.58
N ALA A 439 -1.89 -19.38 2.79
CA ALA A 439 -3.32 -19.26 2.51
C ALA A 439 -3.86 -20.55 1.86
N CYS A 440 -3.14 -21.10 0.87
CA CYS A 440 -3.48 -22.34 0.18
C CYS A 440 -3.60 -23.52 1.15
N GLU A 441 -2.61 -23.69 2.05
CA GLU A 441 -2.64 -24.74 3.08
C GLU A 441 -3.87 -24.62 4.00
N ILE A 442 -4.18 -23.40 4.45
CA ILE A 442 -5.31 -23.16 5.34
C ILE A 442 -6.65 -23.37 4.61
N TYR A 443 -6.78 -22.91 3.36
CA TYR A 443 -7.98 -23.20 2.57
C TYR A 443 -8.16 -24.70 2.28
N ALA A 444 -7.09 -25.45 2.08
CA ALA A 444 -7.17 -26.89 1.95
C ALA A 444 -7.71 -27.56 3.24
N GLN A 445 -7.28 -27.06 4.42
CA GLN A 445 -7.83 -27.47 5.71
C GLN A 445 -9.32 -27.08 5.84
N ALA A 446 -9.71 -25.90 5.38
CA ALA A 446 -11.10 -25.44 5.36
C ALA A 446 -12.00 -26.37 4.53
N VAL A 447 -11.54 -26.77 3.34
CA VAL A 447 -12.28 -27.71 2.47
C VAL A 447 -12.44 -29.06 3.16
N ALA A 448 -11.35 -29.60 3.73
CA ALA A 448 -11.40 -30.90 4.44
C ALA A 448 -12.30 -30.84 5.70
N ALA A 449 -12.30 -29.72 6.44
CA ALA A 449 -13.17 -29.48 7.58
C ALA A 449 -14.65 -29.48 7.15
N ALA A 450 -14.98 -28.76 6.09
CA ALA A 450 -16.34 -28.72 5.57
C ALA A 450 -16.81 -30.09 5.03
N GLU A 451 -15.93 -30.86 4.38
CA GLU A 451 -16.25 -32.22 3.92
C GLU A 451 -16.59 -33.16 5.09
N ARG A 452 -15.85 -33.07 6.21
CA ARG A 452 -16.18 -33.82 7.44
C ARG A 452 -17.50 -33.37 8.06
N ALA A 453 -17.75 -32.04 8.09
CA ALA A 453 -18.95 -31.47 8.65
C ALA A 453 -20.25 -31.88 7.89
N LEU A 454 -20.15 -31.93 6.56
CA LEU A 454 -21.29 -32.23 5.69
C LEU A 454 -21.55 -33.74 5.53
N GLY A 455 -20.50 -34.55 5.51
CA GLY A 455 -20.60 -35.97 5.22
C GLY A 455 -20.85 -36.27 3.73
N PRO A 456 -20.56 -37.51 3.26
CA PRO A 456 -20.62 -37.87 1.84
C PRO A 456 -22.05 -37.89 1.27
N GLU A 457 -23.04 -38.10 2.09
CA GLU A 457 -24.48 -38.20 1.71
C GLU A 457 -24.96 -36.86 1.14
N VAL A 458 -24.57 -35.72 1.74
CA VAL A 458 -24.96 -34.38 1.30
C VAL A 458 -24.44 -34.11 -0.12
N PHE A 459 -23.22 -34.54 -0.41
CA PHE A 459 -22.62 -34.37 -1.76
C PHE A 459 -23.33 -35.21 -2.82
N ALA A 460 -23.87 -36.35 -2.45
CA ALA A 460 -24.61 -37.22 -3.36
C ALA A 460 -26.04 -36.73 -3.59
N GLU A 461 -26.72 -36.34 -2.53
CA GLU A 461 -28.15 -36.02 -2.55
C GLU A 461 -28.47 -34.61 -3.01
N ARG A 462 -27.57 -33.63 -2.70
CA ARG A 462 -27.77 -32.21 -2.97
C ARG A 462 -26.92 -31.62 -4.06
N ALA A 463 -26.26 -32.47 -4.87
CA ALA A 463 -25.49 -31.96 -6.01
C ALA A 463 -26.39 -31.14 -6.94
N GLY A 464 -25.97 -29.91 -7.22
CA GLY A 464 -26.72 -28.93 -8.03
C GLY A 464 -27.50 -27.90 -7.21
N GLU A 465 -27.67 -28.09 -5.92
CA GLU A 465 -28.48 -27.25 -5.02
C GLU A 465 -27.65 -26.62 -3.87
N PHE A 466 -26.33 -26.82 -3.85
CA PHE A 466 -25.45 -26.46 -2.74
C PHE A 466 -25.57 -24.97 -2.32
N TRP A 467 -25.74 -24.05 -3.26
CA TRP A 467 -25.89 -22.64 -2.89
C TRP A 467 -27.22 -22.31 -2.24
N GLY A 468 -28.26 -23.11 -2.50
CA GLY A 468 -29.58 -22.95 -1.91
C GLY A 468 -29.61 -23.30 -0.42
N ASP A 469 -28.75 -24.22 0.03
CA ASP A 469 -28.61 -24.62 1.42
C ASP A 469 -27.49 -23.79 2.11
N ILE A 470 -27.86 -23.07 3.17
CA ILE A 470 -26.92 -22.21 3.89
C ILE A 470 -25.81 -23.03 4.55
N THR A 471 -26.12 -24.27 4.99
CA THR A 471 -25.17 -25.12 5.69
C THR A 471 -24.01 -25.61 4.79
N THR A 472 -24.20 -25.63 3.47
CA THR A 472 -23.17 -26.02 2.50
C THR A 472 -22.32 -24.86 2.01
N ARG A 473 -22.72 -23.61 2.26
CA ARG A 473 -21.99 -22.41 1.79
C ARG A 473 -20.59 -22.27 2.35
N PRO A 474 -20.27 -22.64 3.62
CA PRO A 474 -18.89 -22.65 4.12
C PRO A 474 -17.95 -23.49 3.25
N TYR A 475 -18.41 -24.67 2.80
CA TYR A 475 -17.66 -25.50 1.85
C TYR A 475 -17.44 -24.79 0.51
N MET A 476 -18.50 -24.18 -0.03
CA MET A 476 -18.42 -23.48 -1.32
C MET A 476 -17.43 -22.31 -1.26
N ARG A 477 -17.41 -21.57 -0.15
CA ARG A 477 -16.44 -20.48 0.08
C ARG A 477 -15.01 -21.00 0.22
N ALA A 478 -14.83 -22.01 1.06
CA ALA A 478 -13.50 -22.60 1.29
C ALA A 478 -12.88 -23.12 -0.01
N ARG A 479 -13.68 -23.83 -0.82
CA ARG A 479 -13.24 -24.39 -2.08
C ARG A 479 -12.96 -23.33 -3.14
N PHE A 480 -13.75 -22.23 -3.14
CA PHE A 480 -13.51 -21.09 -3.99
C PHE A 480 -12.21 -20.35 -3.63
N GLY A 481 -11.98 -20.09 -2.33
CA GLY A 481 -10.74 -19.50 -1.84
C GLY A 481 -9.50 -20.35 -2.18
N LEU A 482 -9.62 -21.68 -2.02
CA LEU A 482 -8.56 -22.61 -2.43
C LEU A 482 -8.25 -22.50 -3.94
N ALA A 483 -9.28 -22.47 -4.79
CA ALA A 483 -9.12 -22.37 -6.22
C ALA A 483 -8.46 -21.05 -6.64
N GLN A 484 -8.86 -19.92 -6.03
CA GLN A 484 -8.24 -18.62 -6.28
C GLN A 484 -6.77 -18.62 -5.88
N THR A 485 -6.45 -19.09 -4.67
CA THR A 485 -5.08 -19.14 -4.17
C THR A 485 -4.18 -20.06 -5.01
N LEU A 486 -4.71 -21.20 -5.46
CA LEU A 486 -4.01 -22.09 -6.41
C LEU A 486 -3.73 -21.38 -7.74
N SER A 487 -4.68 -20.59 -8.24
CA SER A 487 -4.50 -19.79 -9.45
C SER A 487 -3.38 -18.76 -9.27
N ASP A 488 -3.36 -18.04 -8.14
CA ASP A 488 -2.35 -17.04 -7.82
C ASP A 488 -0.94 -17.65 -7.71
N LEU A 489 -0.86 -18.89 -7.21
CA LEU A 489 0.37 -19.69 -7.16
C LEU A 489 0.77 -20.29 -8.52
N GLY A 490 0.03 -20.04 -9.59
CA GLY A 490 0.27 -20.61 -10.92
C GLY A 490 -0.11 -22.09 -11.05
N ARG A 491 -0.75 -22.71 -10.04
CA ARG A 491 -1.23 -24.11 -10.03
C ARG A 491 -2.59 -24.22 -10.74
N ARG A 492 -2.64 -23.71 -11.98
CA ARG A 492 -3.88 -23.50 -12.74
C ARG A 492 -4.68 -24.77 -12.98
N ALA A 493 -4.00 -25.88 -13.28
CA ALA A 493 -4.68 -27.16 -13.53
C ALA A 493 -5.48 -27.63 -12.30
N GLU A 494 -4.93 -27.47 -11.10
CA GLU A 494 -5.62 -27.81 -9.85
C GLU A 494 -6.77 -26.83 -9.56
N ALA A 495 -6.55 -25.52 -9.77
CA ALA A 495 -7.60 -24.51 -9.63
C ALA A 495 -8.82 -24.81 -10.52
N ILE A 496 -8.61 -25.22 -11.76
CA ILE A 496 -9.67 -25.61 -12.71
C ILE A 496 -10.52 -26.74 -12.13
N GLU A 497 -9.93 -27.80 -11.56
CA GLU A 497 -10.68 -28.91 -10.99
C GLU A 497 -11.55 -28.45 -9.80
N HIS A 498 -11.07 -27.53 -8.98
CA HIS A 498 -11.86 -26.95 -7.91
C HIS A 498 -13.02 -26.08 -8.45
N TYR A 499 -12.79 -25.25 -9.45
CA TYR A 499 -13.85 -24.46 -10.09
C TYR A 499 -14.91 -25.32 -10.77
N ARG A 500 -14.50 -26.39 -11.45
CA ARG A 500 -15.45 -27.33 -12.09
C ARG A 500 -16.32 -28.02 -11.08
N GLU A 501 -15.77 -28.44 -9.95
CA GLU A 501 -16.55 -29.05 -8.88
C GLU A 501 -17.55 -28.06 -8.27
N LEU A 502 -17.16 -26.80 -8.05
CA LEU A 502 -18.08 -25.75 -7.62
C LEU A 502 -19.24 -25.56 -8.60
N LEU A 503 -18.97 -25.56 -9.92
CA LEU A 503 -20.01 -25.48 -10.95
C LEU A 503 -20.87 -26.75 -11.04
N ARG A 504 -20.33 -27.93 -10.69
CA ARG A 504 -21.12 -29.17 -10.58
C ARG A 504 -22.12 -29.09 -9.42
N LEU A 505 -21.67 -28.58 -8.28
CA LEU A 505 -22.47 -28.46 -7.06
C LEU A 505 -23.46 -27.27 -7.09
N ASN A 506 -23.15 -26.23 -7.86
CA ASN A 506 -23.97 -25.04 -8.03
C ASN A 506 -24.01 -24.59 -9.50
N PRO A 507 -24.81 -25.25 -10.35
CA PRO A 507 -24.91 -24.90 -11.78
C PRO A 507 -25.42 -23.48 -12.05
N GLY A 508 -26.15 -22.89 -11.11
CA GLY A 508 -26.63 -21.50 -11.18
C GLY A 508 -25.53 -20.46 -11.01
N ASP A 509 -24.35 -20.90 -10.56
CA ASP A 509 -23.15 -20.07 -10.41
C ASP A 509 -23.36 -18.76 -9.64
N ASN A 510 -23.95 -18.86 -8.46
CA ASN A 510 -24.18 -17.70 -7.60
C ASN A 510 -22.91 -17.03 -7.07
N GLN A 511 -21.75 -17.71 -7.20
CA GLN A 511 -20.44 -17.21 -6.77
C GLN A 511 -19.64 -16.55 -7.92
N GLY A 512 -20.06 -16.69 -9.18
CA GLY A 512 -19.32 -16.17 -10.35
C GLY A 512 -18.09 -17.00 -10.71
N VAL A 513 -18.08 -18.28 -10.35
CA VAL A 513 -16.95 -19.21 -10.54
C VAL A 513 -16.63 -19.48 -12.02
N ARG A 514 -17.64 -19.37 -12.88
CA ARG A 514 -17.49 -19.64 -14.32
C ARG A 514 -16.52 -18.70 -15.02
N ASP A 515 -16.40 -17.43 -14.54
CA ASP A 515 -15.53 -16.43 -15.13
C ASP A 515 -14.04 -16.81 -14.98
N PRO A 516 -13.49 -16.99 -13.76
CA PRO A 516 -12.11 -17.44 -13.59
C PRO A 516 -11.88 -18.86 -14.19
N CYS A 517 -12.86 -19.74 -14.13
CA CYS A 517 -12.73 -21.07 -14.76
C CYS A 517 -12.53 -20.96 -16.28
N LEU A 518 -13.29 -20.11 -16.97
CA LEU A 518 -13.13 -19.90 -18.42
C LEU A 518 -11.74 -19.34 -18.75
N ILE A 519 -11.29 -18.33 -17.99
CA ILE A 519 -9.99 -17.71 -18.19
C ILE A 519 -8.87 -18.74 -18.08
N LEU A 520 -8.87 -19.55 -17.00
CA LEU A 520 -7.85 -20.56 -16.78
C LEU A 520 -7.88 -21.68 -17.85
N LEU A 521 -9.07 -22.13 -18.26
CA LEU A 521 -9.21 -23.11 -19.35
C LEU A 521 -8.60 -22.61 -20.65
N LEU A 522 -8.82 -21.32 -20.97
CA LEU A 522 -8.23 -20.69 -22.15
C LEU A 522 -6.71 -20.49 -22.01
N GLN A 523 -6.22 -20.14 -20.82
CA GLN A 523 -4.78 -20.01 -20.54
C GLN A 523 -4.03 -21.35 -20.67
N GLU A 524 -4.62 -22.43 -20.18
CA GLU A 524 -4.06 -23.79 -20.24
C GLU A 524 -4.28 -24.48 -21.59
N GLY A 525 -4.93 -23.81 -22.54
CA GLY A 525 -5.22 -24.40 -23.86
C GLY A 525 -6.21 -25.56 -23.81
N ARG A 526 -7.01 -25.70 -22.73
CA ARG A 526 -8.07 -26.72 -22.57
C ARG A 526 -9.31 -26.32 -23.38
N ASP A 527 -9.13 -26.05 -24.67
CA ASP A 527 -10.15 -25.44 -25.54
C ASP A 527 -11.42 -26.31 -25.69
N GLY A 528 -11.33 -27.66 -25.55
CA GLY A 528 -12.50 -28.51 -25.51
C GLY A 528 -13.43 -28.21 -24.35
N GLU A 529 -12.87 -28.14 -23.13
CA GLU A 529 -13.60 -27.85 -21.90
C GLU A 529 -14.07 -26.40 -21.82
N ALA A 530 -13.26 -25.45 -22.34
CA ALA A 530 -13.68 -24.07 -22.52
C ALA A 530 -14.92 -23.96 -23.42
N GLY A 531 -14.96 -24.75 -24.50
CA GLY A 531 -16.12 -24.83 -25.39
C GLY A 531 -17.37 -25.34 -24.70
N GLU A 532 -17.27 -26.43 -23.93
CA GLU A 532 -18.39 -26.98 -23.12
C GLU A 532 -18.91 -25.94 -22.11
N LEU A 533 -18.00 -25.24 -21.44
CA LEU A 533 -18.37 -24.19 -20.49
C LEU A 533 -19.07 -23.03 -21.16
N LEU A 534 -18.53 -22.56 -22.31
CA LEU A 534 -19.14 -21.49 -23.10
C LEU A 534 -20.50 -21.87 -23.68
N GLU A 535 -20.72 -23.14 -23.99
CA GLU A 535 -22.03 -23.63 -24.45
C GLU A 535 -23.04 -23.70 -23.29
N ARG A 536 -22.63 -24.24 -22.14
CA ARG A 536 -23.44 -24.34 -20.94
C ARG A 536 -24.00 -23.01 -20.47
N TYR A 537 -23.20 -21.94 -20.52
CA TYR A 537 -23.60 -20.57 -20.14
C TYR A 537 -23.73 -19.66 -21.38
N GLY A 538 -24.41 -20.20 -22.41
CA GLY A 538 -24.52 -19.55 -23.75
C GLY A 538 -25.13 -18.15 -23.74
N ASP A 539 -25.99 -17.87 -22.76
CA ASP A 539 -26.75 -16.60 -22.66
C ASP A 539 -25.98 -15.48 -21.95
N ASP A 540 -24.76 -15.73 -21.45
CA ASP A 540 -23.99 -14.69 -20.77
C ASP A 540 -23.58 -13.58 -21.75
N SER A 541 -24.03 -12.34 -21.46
CA SER A 541 -23.83 -11.17 -22.31
C SER A 541 -22.66 -10.26 -21.87
N LYS A 542 -21.96 -10.60 -20.76
CA LYS A 542 -20.78 -9.84 -20.29
C LYS A 542 -19.69 -9.80 -21.35
N ALA A 543 -18.96 -8.69 -21.40
CA ALA A 543 -17.86 -8.52 -22.37
C ALA A 543 -16.83 -9.66 -22.27
N LEU A 544 -16.43 -10.07 -21.06
CA LEU A 544 -15.51 -11.19 -20.84
C LEU A 544 -15.95 -12.44 -21.57
N TRP A 545 -17.21 -12.84 -21.45
CA TRP A 545 -17.75 -14.04 -22.10
C TRP A 545 -17.81 -13.92 -23.62
N GLN A 546 -18.22 -12.75 -24.10
CA GLN A 546 -18.33 -12.53 -25.56
C GLN A 546 -16.95 -12.46 -26.23
N TYR A 547 -15.95 -11.81 -25.60
CA TYR A 547 -14.58 -11.76 -26.11
C TYR A 547 -13.85 -13.10 -25.93
N GLY A 548 -14.06 -13.79 -24.80
CA GLY A 548 -13.58 -15.15 -24.58
C GLY A 548 -14.10 -16.13 -25.65
N ARG A 549 -15.41 -16.07 -25.95
CA ARG A 549 -16.04 -16.87 -27.01
C ARG A 549 -15.51 -16.55 -28.40
N ALA A 550 -15.27 -15.27 -28.69
CA ALA A 550 -14.71 -14.86 -29.97
C ALA A 550 -13.29 -15.40 -30.15
N LEU A 551 -12.46 -15.32 -29.10
CA LEU A 551 -11.10 -15.85 -29.09
C LEU A 551 -11.07 -17.36 -29.22
N TRP A 552 -11.87 -18.08 -28.44
CA TRP A 552 -12.00 -19.53 -28.51
C TRP A 552 -12.41 -19.99 -29.92
N THR A 553 -13.41 -19.30 -30.53
CA THR A 553 -13.82 -19.62 -31.92
C THR A 553 -12.70 -19.35 -32.92
N TYR A 554 -11.93 -18.27 -32.74
CA TYR A 554 -10.77 -17.97 -33.56
C TYR A 554 -9.65 -19.02 -33.42
N ARG A 555 -9.36 -19.50 -32.21
CA ARG A 555 -8.41 -20.58 -31.99
C ARG A 555 -8.78 -21.85 -32.75
N ARG A 556 -10.04 -22.19 -32.71
CA ARG A 556 -10.56 -23.41 -33.36
C ARG A 556 -10.65 -23.31 -34.87
N ASP A 557 -11.17 -22.20 -35.41
CA ASP A 557 -11.62 -22.06 -36.79
C ASP A 557 -10.83 -21.01 -37.60
N GLY A 558 -9.84 -20.34 -36.97
CA GLY A 558 -9.10 -19.22 -37.56
C GLY A 558 -10.02 -18.03 -37.88
N ASP A 559 -9.65 -17.21 -38.85
CA ASP A 559 -10.45 -16.07 -39.33
C ASP A 559 -11.66 -16.53 -40.17
N SER A 560 -12.52 -17.36 -39.59
CA SER A 560 -13.73 -17.88 -40.21
C SER A 560 -14.90 -16.90 -40.16
N ARG A 561 -15.96 -17.17 -40.94
CA ARG A 561 -17.21 -16.43 -40.87
C ARG A 561 -17.81 -16.47 -39.44
N ILE A 562 -17.76 -17.63 -38.80
CA ILE A 562 -18.29 -17.85 -37.46
C ILE A 562 -17.49 -17.03 -36.43
N ALA A 563 -16.15 -17.06 -36.50
CA ALA A 563 -15.30 -16.27 -35.63
C ALA A 563 -15.58 -14.77 -35.75
N ARG A 564 -15.73 -14.26 -36.98
CA ARG A 564 -16.12 -12.84 -37.21
C ARG A 564 -17.51 -12.52 -36.70
N GLU A 565 -18.48 -13.43 -36.77
CA GLU A 565 -19.83 -13.24 -36.19
C GLU A 565 -19.76 -13.16 -34.66
N ARG A 566 -18.95 -14.01 -34.02
CA ARG A 566 -18.70 -13.96 -32.56
C ARG A 566 -18.00 -12.67 -32.15
N LEU A 567 -16.99 -12.23 -32.88
CA LEU A 567 -16.33 -10.95 -32.63
C LEU A 567 -17.30 -9.76 -32.77
N ARG A 568 -18.19 -9.79 -33.77
CA ARG A 568 -19.22 -8.74 -33.89
C ARG A 568 -20.18 -8.75 -32.69
N ALA A 569 -20.49 -9.92 -32.12
CA ALA A 569 -21.29 -10.02 -30.89
C ALA A 569 -20.53 -9.41 -29.71
N ALA A 570 -19.25 -9.71 -29.55
CA ALA A 570 -18.38 -9.12 -28.54
C ALA A 570 -18.28 -7.59 -28.66
N LEU A 571 -18.11 -7.07 -29.87
CA LEU A 571 -18.11 -5.64 -30.15
C LEU A 571 -19.45 -4.95 -29.84
N ARG A 572 -20.58 -5.67 -29.93
CA ARG A 572 -21.89 -5.15 -29.50
C ARG A 572 -22.04 -5.14 -27.98
N SER A 573 -21.48 -6.14 -27.26
CA SER A 573 -21.51 -6.13 -25.79
C SER A 573 -20.67 -4.97 -25.24
N ASN A 574 -19.44 -4.81 -25.70
CA ASN A 574 -18.62 -3.65 -25.33
C ASN A 574 -17.57 -3.32 -26.41
N ARG A 575 -17.79 -2.25 -27.16
CA ARG A 575 -16.88 -1.78 -28.22
C ARG A 575 -15.59 -1.12 -27.71
N ARG A 576 -15.47 -0.90 -26.41
CA ARG A 576 -14.32 -0.24 -25.79
C ARG A 576 -13.20 -1.21 -25.41
N VAL A 577 -13.45 -2.52 -25.41
CA VAL A 577 -12.48 -3.56 -25.04
C VAL A 577 -11.27 -3.64 -25.99
N PRO A 578 -11.41 -3.59 -27.33
CA PRO A 578 -10.28 -3.82 -28.23
C PRO A 578 -9.06 -2.91 -28.00
N PRO A 579 -9.17 -1.59 -27.76
CA PRO A 579 -8.01 -0.75 -27.49
C PRO A 579 -7.21 -1.17 -26.26
N TYR A 580 -7.86 -1.71 -25.24
CA TYR A 580 -7.18 -2.23 -24.03
C TYR A 580 -6.52 -3.59 -24.31
N LEU A 581 -7.20 -4.53 -24.97
CA LEU A 581 -6.63 -5.84 -25.35
C LEU A 581 -5.45 -5.73 -26.30
N THR A 582 -5.32 -4.64 -27.03
CA THR A 582 -4.25 -4.42 -28.00
C THR A 582 -3.19 -3.42 -27.52
N ALA A 583 -3.21 -3.06 -26.25
CA ALA A 583 -2.35 -2.07 -25.63
C ALA A 583 -2.29 -0.70 -26.36
N ASP A 584 -3.33 -0.38 -27.15
CA ASP A 584 -3.49 0.95 -27.75
C ASP A 584 -4.03 1.97 -26.73
N ARG A 585 -4.44 1.48 -25.57
CA ARG A 585 -4.92 2.25 -24.43
C ARG A 585 -4.63 1.48 -23.14
N GLU A 586 -4.21 2.19 -22.12
CA GLU A 586 -4.02 1.69 -20.77
C GLU A 586 -5.08 2.29 -19.83
N TRP A 587 -5.42 1.56 -18.77
CA TRP A 587 -6.25 2.07 -17.70
C TRP A 587 -5.39 2.84 -16.71
N ASP A 588 -5.79 4.07 -16.37
CA ASP A 588 -5.05 4.91 -15.43
C ASP A 588 -5.57 4.68 -14.00
N GLY A 589 -4.69 4.15 -13.14
CA GLY A 589 -5.00 3.85 -11.74
C GLY A 589 -5.46 2.41 -11.48
N PRO A 590 -5.95 2.12 -10.26
CA PRO A 590 -6.43 0.78 -9.88
C PRO A 590 -7.68 0.41 -10.66
N LEU A 591 -7.83 -0.90 -10.94
CA LEU A 591 -9.04 -1.40 -11.60
C LEU A 591 -10.27 -1.15 -10.71
N PRO A 592 -11.42 -0.80 -11.29
CA PRO A 592 -12.63 -0.52 -10.53
C PRO A 592 -13.23 -1.80 -9.93
N ASP A 593 -13.79 -1.69 -8.71
CA ASP A 593 -14.43 -2.81 -8.01
C ASP A 593 -15.81 -3.19 -8.61
N SER A 594 -16.38 -2.33 -9.42
CA SER A 594 -17.71 -2.54 -10.03
C SER A 594 -17.82 -1.82 -11.37
N TYR A 595 -18.71 -2.32 -12.22
CA TYR A 595 -18.91 -1.74 -13.54
C TYR A 595 -20.39 -1.83 -14.00
N ALA A 596 -20.76 -0.96 -14.93
CA ALA A 596 -21.97 -1.09 -15.71
C ALA A 596 -21.66 -1.80 -17.04
N MET A 597 -22.57 -2.66 -17.51
CA MET A 597 -22.39 -3.35 -18.81
C MET A 597 -22.23 -2.34 -19.95
N GLY A 598 -21.26 -2.57 -20.83
CA GLY A 598 -20.92 -1.69 -21.94
C GLY A 598 -20.13 -0.44 -21.53
N SER A 599 -19.75 -0.31 -20.25
CA SER A 599 -18.96 0.81 -19.74
C SER A 599 -17.48 0.69 -20.08
N GLU A 600 -16.71 1.70 -19.71
CA GLU A 600 -15.26 1.72 -19.87
C GLU A 600 -14.57 0.89 -18.80
N GLU A 601 -15.13 0.89 -17.60
CA GLU A 601 -14.70 0.08 -16.46
C GLU A 601 -14.83 -1.42 -16.79
N GLU A 602 -15.96 -1.86 -17.37
CA GLU A 602 -16.10 -3.23 -17.85
C GLU A 602 -15.04 -3.57 -18.91
N ALA A 603 -14.71 -2.64 -19.79
CA ALA A 603 -13.73 -2.86 -20.83
C ALA A 603 -12.31 -3.03 -20.25
N ALA A 604 -11.95 -2.23 -19.25
CA ALA A 604 -10.67 -2.32 -18.56
C ALA A 604 -10.54 -3.66 -17.83
N ILE A 605 -11.55 -4.05 -17.04
CA ILE A 605 -11.57 -5.33 -16.33
C ILE A 605 -11.52 -6.51 -17.31
N CYS A 606 -12.37 -6.50 -18.35
CA CYS A 606 -12.37 -7.55 -19.37
C CYS A 606 -11.02 -7.70 -20.06
N ALA A 607 -10.33 -6.61 -20.32
CA ALA A 607 -9.02 -6.65 -20.95
C ALA A 607 -7.97 -7.17 -19.98
N ALA A 608 -7.93 -6.70 -18.74
CA ALA A 608 -7.00 -7.19 -17.72
C ALA A 608 -7.09 -8.72 -17.52
N GLU A 609 -8.31 -9.25 -17.55
CA GLU A 609 -8.56 -10.69 -17.40
C GLU A 609 -8.19 -11.51 -18.64
N LEU A 610 -8.34 -10.97 -19.83
CA LEU A 610 -8.16 -11.70 -21.09
C LEU A 610 -6.88 -11.35 -21.86
N GLU A 611 -6.16 -10.30 -21.48
CA GLU A 611 -5.00 -9.79 -22.22
C GLU A 611 -3.96 -10.89 -22.49
N ASP A 612 -3.57 -11.63 -21.47
CA ASP A 612 -2.58 -12.70 -21.61
C ASP A 612 -3.04 -13.78 -22.59
N VAL A 613 -4.32 -14.17 -22.51
CA VAL A 613 -4.88 -15.21 -23.38
C VAL A 613 -4.93 -14.74 -24.84
N TRP A 614 -5.29 -13.47 -25.09
CA TRP A 614 -5.26 -12.89 -26.42
C TRP A 614 -3.83 -12.76 -26.97
N ARG A 615 -2.89 -12.33 -26.15
CA ARG A 615 -1.46 -12.17 -26.51
C ARG A 615 -0.81 -13.53 -26.82
N MET A 616 -1.10 -14.55 -26.03
CA MET A 616 -0.57 -15.91 -26.22
C MET A 616 -1.18 -16.61 -27.45
N THR A 617 -2.31 -16.14 -27.97
CA THR A 617 -2.96 -16.74 -29.15
C THR A 617 -2.39 -16.13 -30.43
N GLU A 618 -1.70 -16.98 -31.22
CA GLU A 618 -1.04 -16.53 -32.45
C GLU A 618 -2.01 -15.82 -33.41
N GLY A 619 -1.69 -14.59 -33.75
CA GLY A 619 -2.45 -13.78 -34.71
C GLY A 619 -3.74 -13.15 -34.19
N ALA A 620 -4.16 -13.46 -32.94
CA ALA A 620 -5.45 -12.99 -32.40
C ALA A 620 -5.53 -11.45 -32.29
N GLU A 621 -4.49 -10.81 -31.78
CA GLU A 621 -4.47 -9.32 -31.72
C GLU A 621 -4.53 -8.68 -33.11
N ARG A 622 -3.77 -9.24 -34.07
CA ARG A 622 -3.82 -8.74 -35.46
C ARG A 622 -5.19 -8.91 -36.07
N TRP A 623 -5.82 -10.04 -35.81
CA TRP A 623 -7.18 -10.33 -36.24
C TRP A 623 -8.19 -9.38 -35.60
N LEU A 624 -8.05 -9.10 -34.30
CA LEU A 624 -8.87 -8.14 -33.57
C LEU A 624 -8.75 -6.74 -34.19
N ARG A 625 -7.51 -6.24 -34.39
CA ARG A 625 -7.24 -4.94 -35.01
C ARG A 625 -7.82 -4.81 -36.44
N ALA A 626 -7.80 -5.91 -37.19
CA ALA A 626 -8.32 -5.93 -38.57
C ALA A 626 -9.85 -5.87 -38.62
N ASN A 627 -10.54 -6.38 -37.59
CA ASN A 627 -11.99 -6.53 -37.57
C ASN A 627 -12.72 -5.59 -36.58
N ALA A 628 -11.98 -4.93 -35.67
CA ALA A 628 -12.54 -3.94 -34.76
C ALA A 628 -12.61 -2.55 -35.41
N PRO A 629 -13.68 -1.75 -35.15
CA PRO A 629 -13.74 -0.37 -35.61
C PRO A 629 -12.61 0.45 -34.98
N ARG A 630 -11.86 1.19 -35.81
CA ARG A 630 -10.84 2.10 -35.33
C ARG A 630 -11.46 3.17 -34.43
N PRO A 631 -10.89 3.49 -33.27
CA PRO A 631 -11.35 4.60 -32.46
C PRO A 631 -11.28 5.88 -33.29
N LYS A 632 -12.39 6.64 -33.34
CA LYS A 632 -12.39 7.96 -33.98
C LYS A 632 -11.38 8.82 -33.20
N SER A 633 -10.31 9.26 -33.85
CA SER A 633 -9.36 10.20 -33.25
C SER A 633 -10.16 11.44 -32.81
N LYS A 634 -10.12 11.77 -31.51
CA LYS A 634 -10.60 13.06 -31.02
C LYS A 634 -9.75 14.12 -31.72
N LYS A 635 -10.34 14.82 -32.74
CA LYS A 635 -9.75 16.06 -33.23
C LYS A 635 -9.61 16.98 -32.02
N HIS A 636 -8.37 17.25 -31.60
CA HIS A 636 -8.08 18.33 -30.67
C HIS A 636 -8.72 19.59 -31.20
N ARG A 637 -9.85 20.00 -30.61
CA ARG A 637 -10.29 21.38 -30.75
C ARG A 637 -9.26 22.23 -29.99
N ARG A 638 -8.34 22.82 -30.74
CA ARG A 638 -7.61 23.98 -30.27
C ARG A 638 -8.66 25.10 -30.03
N THR A 639 -8.85 25.44 -28.80
CA THR A 639 -9.37 26.74 -28.38
C THR A 639 -8.34 27.40 -27.50
#